data_c3f86f79f2cac2d23f8645d772d19ab5
#
_entry.id   c3f86f79f2cac2d23f8645d772d19ab5
#
_cell.length_a   1.000
_cell.length_b   1.000
_cell.length_c   1.000
_cell.angle_alpha   90.00
_cell.angle_beta   90.00
_cell.angle_gamma   90.00
#
_symmetry.space_group_name_H-M   'P 1'
#
loop_
_entity.id
_entity.type
_entity.pdbx_description
1 polymer ?
#
loop_
_entity_poly.entity_id
_entity_poly.type
_entity_poly.pdbx_seq_one_letter_code
_entity_poly.pdbx_strand_id
1 'polypeptide(L)'
;MLTNSFRLGLIVFGWLLTFSGLGAQEIHFLPPKARPLPEANQPWPKNHFLVLAYHDVEDRDPDQRYLAVRTSALNEQISWLLQNGYRAVSVQSILDAHRGGTPLPPKAFLLTFDDGYSSFYTRVWPLLKAYNVPALWAPVGSWVDTPPGKKVDFGGLMTARDKFATWDMVRELSQSPLVEIGAHTWASHYGIQANPQGSREPAVANRAWNKVTGQYESDEQFTRRIDDDVRQISRKIQQLSGKAPRAWVWPYGAANGTSLSVLKKQGYQLAFTLNDGLADARDLDNIPRVLISGNPTLKAFASMVSLVREPDPVRVMHVDLDYVYDPNPVQQAKNIDALVQRVYDMKISHVFLQAFSDPLGDGNIKSLYFPNRWLPVRADLFNFVAWQLRTRGDAKVFAWLPVLSFDLNAALPRVQRWDAASGKTQRATSPYLRLSPWNRQVRHQIIDIYEDLARHAVFDGILFHDDALLTDFEDAGPDAMAAYRQAGFQGSIGDIHQNPAELRNWTRFKSQTLISFTRTLTDAVRNIRGPQIKTARNIFALPILEPESETWFAQNIDDFLAAYDWTVPMAMPLMESVPPEESNSWLERLIKAVAAKPSGMNKTIFELQARDWNHKTQKGIADKQLVEWMQLLQLNGVKHYGYYPDDFINNQPDISHIRPEMSSYWYPNND
;
A
#
# COMPACT_ATOMS: atom_id res chain seq x y z
N MET A 1 7.46 16.76 -79.21
CA MET A 1 6.99 17.58 -78.08
C MET A 1 6.38 16.72 -77.07
N LEU A 2 7.17 15.91 -76.40
CA LEU A 2 6.75 15.00 -75.29
C LEU A 2 8.01 14.53 -74.60
N THR A 3 8.67 15.38 -73.79
CA THR A 3 9.86 14.96 -73.00
C THR A 3 10.12 15.82 -71.77
N ASN A 4 9.13 16.55 -71.23
CA ASN A 4 9.40 17.37 -70.04
C ASN A 4 8.52 17.09 -68.81
N SER A 5 7.68 16.04 -68.84
CA SER A 5 6.74 15.77 -67.73
C SER A 5 7.21 14.62 -66.78
N PHE A 6 8.34 13.97 -67.06
CA PHE A 6 8.77 12.79 -66.28
C PHE A 6 9.90 13.03 -65.23
N ARG A 7 10.44 14.27 -65.21
CA ARG A 7 11.54 14.57 -64.26
C ARG A 7 11.09 15.29 -62.97
N LEU A 8 9.87 15.82 -62.92
CA LEU A 8 9.38 16.47 -61.69
C LEU A 8 8.74 15.52 -60.68
N GLY A 9 8.26 14.37 -61.15
CA GLY A 9 7.62 13.36 -60.26
C GLY A 9 8.58 12.57 -59.37
N LEU A 10 9.83 12.39 -59.83
CA LEU A 10 10.82 11.62 -59.07
C LEU A 10 11.51 12.42 -57.94
N ILE A 11 11.52 13.76 -58.05
CA ILE A 11 12.15 14.58 -56.99
C ILE A 11 11.20 14.80 -55.82
N VAL A 12 9.88 14.80 -56.04
CA VAL A 12 8.87 14.92 -54.95
C VAL A 12 8.73 13.61 -54.18
N PHE A 13 8.92 12.46 -54.82
CA PHE A 13 8.88 11.17 -54.13
C PHE A 13 10.15 10.88 -53.30
N GLY A 14 11.29 11.39 -53.69
CA GLY A 14 12.54 11.26 -52.96
C GLY A 14 12.59 12.10 -51.68
N TRP A 15 11.88 13.22 -51.64
CA TRP A 15 11.81 14.07 -50.42
C TRP A 15 10.77 13.59 -49.39
N LEU A 16 9.73 12.91 -49.81
CA LEU A 16 8.76 12.31 -48.90
C LEU A 16 9.26 11.05 -48.20
N LEU A 17 10.27 10.35 -48.77
CA LEU A 17 10.88 9.17 -48.15
C LEU A 17 12.01 9.52 -47.18
N THR A 18 12.57 10.72 -47.21
CA THR A 18 13.59 11.17 -46.28
C THR A 18 13.03 11.84 -45.01
N PHE A 19 11.75 12.23 -45.00
CA PHE A 19 11.10 12.77 -43.81
C PHE A 19 10.40 11.73 -42.94
N SER A 20 10.25 10.49 -43.41
CA SER A 20 9.73 9.37 -42.60
C SER A 20 10.81 8.69 -41.76
N GLY A 21 12.04 9.18 -41.78
CA GLY A 21 13.16 8.64 -40.98
C GLY A 21 13.55 9.47 -39.75
N LEU A 22 12.93 10.64 -39.57
CA LEU A 22 12.90 11.35 -38.30
C LEU A 22 11.62 10.91 -37.59
N GLY A 23 11.56 9.63 -37.21
CA GLY A 23 10.67 9.23 -36.16
C GLY A 23 10.93 10.21 -35.01
N ALA A 24 9.90 10.94 -34.58
CA ALA A 24 9.96 11.63 -33.33
C ALA A 24 10.63 10.62 -32.36
N GLN A 25 11.79 10.97 -31.83
CA GLN A 25 12.33 10.21 -30.70
C GLN A 25 11.21 10.24 -29.69
N GLU A 26 10.48 9.12 -29.56
CA GLU A 26 9.62 8.93 -28.43
C GLU A 26 10.53 9.14 -27.23
N ILE A 27 10.33 10.23 -26.55
CA ILE A 27 10.99 10.49 -25.28
C ILE A 27 10.38 9.44 -24.35
N HIS A 28 11.03 8.28 -24.28
CA HIS A 28 10.68 7.26 -23.33
C HIS A 28 11.08 7.78 -21.96
N PHE A 29 10.13 8.39 -21.27
CA PHE A 29 10.27 8.63 -19.86
C PHE A 29 10.33 7.27 -19.18
N LEU A 30 11.53 6.87 -18.76
CA LEU A 30 11.67 5.69 -17.93
C LEU A 30 10.97 5.98 -16.60
N PRO A 31 10.11 5.06 -16.12
CA PRO A 31 9.56 5.18 -14.77
C PRO A 31 10.69 5.40 -13.76
N PRO A 32 10.50 6.15 -12.67
CA PRO A 32 11.55 6.41 -11.69
C PRO A 32 12.27 5.14 -11.21
N LYS A 33 11.54 4.05 -10.98
CA LYS A 33 12.10 2.73 -10.62
C LYS A 33 12.94 2.05 -11.70
N ALA A 34 12.85 2.45 -12.96
CA ALA A 34 13.63 1.90 -14.06
C ALA A 34 14.80 2.80 -14.46
N ARG A 35 15.01 3.93 -13.79
CA ARG A 35 16.14 4.83 -14.05
C ARG A 35 17.43 4.26 -13.47
N PRO A 36 18.57 4.47 -14.13
CA PRO A 36 19.85 4.21 -13.50
C PRO A 36 19.96 5.04 -12.23
N LEU A 37 20.18 4.36 -11.10
CA LEU A 37 20.34 5.05 -9.84
C LEU A 37 21.79 5.56 -9.72
N PRO A 38 22.02 6.72 -9.07
CA PRO A 38 23.38 7.16 -8.79
C PRO A 38 24.12 6.10 -8.00
N GLU A 39 25.40 5.94 -8.25
CA GLU A 39 26.25 5.03 -7.47
C GLU A 39 26.16 5.42 -5.99
N ALA A 40 25.70 4.47 -5.18
CA ALA A 40 25.58 4.72 -3.77
C ALA A 40 26.92 4.55 -3.08
N ASN A 41 27.49 5.64 -2.61
CA ASN A 41 28.55 5.62 -1.61
C ASN A 41 28.02 5.31 -0.20
N GLN A 42 26.82 4.75 -0.09
CA GLN A 42 26.25 4.40 1.20
C GLN A 42 26.61 2.96 1.56
N PRO A 43 27.04 2.70 2.80
CA PRO A 43 27.35 1.35 3.25
C PRO A 43 26.07 0.50 3.24
N TRP A 44 26.22 -0.77 2.83
CA TRP A 44 25.13 -1.75 2.90
C TRP A 44 24.63 -1.89 4.34
N PRO A 45 23.29 -1.78 4.61
CA PRO A 45 22.77 -1.91 5.94
C PRO A 45 23.07 -3.28 6.55
N LYS A 46 23.43 -3.31 7.83
CA LYS A 46 23.75 -4.55 8.55
C LYS A 46 22.56 -5.52 8.55
N ASN A 47 22.82 -6.78 8.26
CA ASN A 47 21.83 -7.87 8.21
C ASN A 47 20.67 -7.64 7.23
N HIS A 48 20.87 -6.79 6.22
CA HIS A 48 19.93 -6.66 5.12
C HIS A 48 20.36 -7.54 3.95
N PHE A 49 19.39 -7.98 3.17
CA PHE A 49 19.63 -8.83 2.02
C PHE A 49 18.61 -8.57 0.90
N LEU A 50 19.06 -8.75 -0.34
CA LEU A 50 18.24 -8.66 -1.53
C LEU A 50 17.60 -10.02 -1.79
N VAL A 51 16.31 -10.05 -2.14
CA VAL A 51 15.64 -11.28 -2.57
C VAL A 51 15.11 -11.09 -3.98
N LEU A 52 15.47 -12.01 -4.88
CA LEU A 52 15.05 -11.99 -6.28
C LEU A 52 14.01 -13.10 -6.51
N ALA A 53 12.86 -12.74 -7.04
CA ALA A 53 11.77 -13.67 -7.35
C ALA A 53 11.72 -13.98 -8.84
N TYR A 54 12.06 -15.22 -9.19
CA TYR A 54 11.94 -15.79 -10.52
C TYR A 54 10.80 -16.80 -10.57
N HIS A 55 10.38 -17.14 -11.77
CA HIS A 55 9.38 -18.16 -12.05
C HIS A 55 9.92 -19.17 -13.05
N ASP A 56 9.48 -19.12 -14.28
CA ASP A 56 9.93 -20.06 -15.31
C ASP A 56 11.25 -19.61 -15.99
N VAL A 57 12.01 -20.56 -16.53
CA VAL A 57 13.23 -20.32 -17.28
C VAL A 57 13.22 -21.08 -18.60
N GLU A 58 13.36 -20.37 -19.71
CA GLU A 58 13.29 -20.93 -21.06
C GLU A 58 14.55 -20.55 -21.88
N ASP A 59 14.95 -21.41 -22.82
CA ASP A 59 16.13 -21.15 -23.63
C ASP A 59 15.89 -20.10 -24.70
N ARG A 60 14.66 -20.07 -25.25
CA ARG A 60 14.21 -19.17 -26.31
C ARG A 60 12.80 -18.68 -26.01
N ASP A 61 12.47 -17.48 -26.49
CA ASP A 61 11.12 -16.89 -26.49
C ASP A 61 10.40 -17.04 -25.15
N PRO A 62 10.92 -16.46 -24.07
CA PRO A 62 10.40 -16.66 -22.71
C PRO A 62 8.95 -16.19 -22.60
N ASP A 63 8.05 -17.14 -22.27
CA ASP A 63 6.60 -16.90 -22.20
C ASP A 63 6.23 -16.08 -20.97
N GLN A 64 5.78 -14.87 -21.17
CA GLN A 64 5.44 -13.94 -20.09
C GLN A 64 4.17 -14.31 -19.34
N ARG A 65 3.36 -15.22 -19.84
CA ARG A 65 2.24 -15.80 -19.06
C ARG A 65 2.74 -16.57 -17.83
N TYR A 66 3.99 -17.07 -17.90
CA TYR A 66 4.69 -17.77 -16.82
C TYR A 66 5.85 -16.96 -16.24
N LEU A 67 5.90 -15.65 -16.49
CA LEU A 67 6.96 -14.74 -16.04
C LEU A 67 8.38 -15.27 -16.37
N ALA A 68 8.51 -15.93 -17.53
CA ALA A 68 9.73 -16.62 -17.92
C ALA A 68 10.86 -15.65 -18.23
N VAL A 69 12.09 -16.06 -17.89
CA VAL A 69 13.33 -15.41 -18.32
C VAL A 69 14.17 -16.38 -19.14
N ARG A 70 15.05 -15.86 -20.00
CA ARG A 70 15.98 -16.73 -20.74
C ARG A 70 17.03 -17.34 -19.80
N THR A 71 17.42 -18.59 -20.07
CA THR A 71 18.52 -19.25 -19.37
C THR A 71 19.81 -18.42 -19.45
N SER A 72 20.10 -17.83 -20.62
CA SER A 72 21.27 -16.94 -20.81
C SER A 72 21.15 -15.68 -19.96
N ALA A 73 19.96 -15.05 -19.88
CA ALA A 73 19.76 -13.87 -19.06
C ALA A 73 19.94 -14.18 -17.56
N LEU A 74 19.39 -15.29 -17.07
CA LEU A 74 19.59 -15.73 -15.69
C LEU A 74 21.10 -15.96 -15.40
N ASN A 75 21.80 -16.60 -16.32
CA ASN A 75 23.24 -16.81 -16.21
C ASN A 75 24.03 -15.49 -16.14
N GLU A 76 23.70 -14.52 -17.01
CA GLU A 76 24.31 -13.18 -17.00
C GLU A 76 24.00 -12.42 -15.71
N GLN A 77 22.78 -12.51 -15.22
CA GLN A 77 22.34 -11.86 -13.98
C GLN A 77 23.07 -12.41 -12.75
N ILE A 78 23.19 -13.73 -12.62
CA ILE A 78 23.96 -14.36 -11.53
C ILE A 78 25.43 -13.95 -11.62
N SER A 79 26.03 -14.02 -12.82
CA SER A 79 27.44 -13.64 -13.04
C SER A 79 27.65 -12.16 -12.68
N TRP A 80 26.77 -11.27 -13.10
CA TRP A 80 26.84 -9.84 -12.79
C TRP A 80 26.78 -9.58 -11.29
N LEU A 81 25.84 -10.21 -10.57
CA LEU A 81 25.73 -10.08 -9.11
C LEU A 81 27.07 -10.44 -8.43
N LEU A 82 27.64 -11.60 -8.76
CA LEU A 82 28.89 -12.06 -8.15
C LEU A 82 30.07 -11.14 -8.50
N GLN A 83 30.17 -10.66 -9.74
CA GLN A 83 31.21 -9.73 -10.19
C GLN A 83 31.10 -8.36 -9.54
N ASN A 84 29.88 -7.92 -9.19
CA ASN A 84 29.63 -6.64 -8.50
C ASN A 84 29.64 -6.76 -6.97
N GLY A 85 30.19 -7.86 -6.45
CA GLY A 85 30.46 -8.04 -5.03
C GLY A 85 29.26 -8.50 -4.21
N TYR A 86 28.13 -8.86 -4.85
CA TYR A 86 27.03 -9.50 -4.14
C TYR A 86 27.44 -10.89 -3.65
N ARG A 87 26.88 -11.31 -2.51
CA ARG A 87 27.16 -12.58 -1.87
C ARG A 87 25.88 -13.39 -1.69
N ALA A 88 25.84 -14.56 -2.33
CA ALA A 88 24.71 -15.46 -2.20
C ALA A 88 24.62 -16.01 -0.76
N VAL A 89 23.42 -16.02 -0.21
CA VAL A 89 23.13 -16.54 1.14
C VAL A 89 22.00 -17.56 1.08
N SER A 90 22.05 -18.54 1.99
CA SER A 90 21.02 -19.56 2.13
C SER A 90 19.93 -19.10 3.09
N VAL A 91 18.76 -19.77 3.06
CA VAL A 91 17.72 -19.61 4.09
C VAL A 91 18.29 -19.84 5.48
N GLN A 92 19.20 -20.82 5.64
CA GLN A 92 19.85 -21.07 6.93
C GLN A 92 20.69 -19.88 7.39
N SER A 93 21.47 -19.26 6.51
CA SER A 93 22.28 -18.08 6.86
C SER A 93 21.40 -16.90 7.33
N ILE A 94 20.22 -16.71 6.70
CA ILE A 94 19.26 -15.69 7.09
C ILE A 94 18.69 -15.98 8.49
N LEU A 95 18.32 -17.23 8.75
CA LEU A 95 17.80 -17.65 10.07
C LEU A 95 18.89 -17.53 11.17
N ASP A 96 20.14 -17.80 10.85
CA ASP A 96 21.24 -17.66 11.82
C ASP A 96 21.46 -16.18 12.17
N ALA A 97 21.45 -15.30 11.17
CA ALA A 97 21.53 -13.85 11.40
C ALA A 97 20.33 -13.31 12.19
N HIS A 98 19.13 -13.82 11.92
CA HIS A 98 17.91 -13.48 12.67
C HIS A 98 18.02 -13.83 14.16
N ARG A 99 18.61 -14.96 14.47
CA ARG A 99 18.83 -15.44 15.85
C ARG A 99 20.03 -14.80 16.56
N GLY A 100 20.66 -13.81 15.96
CA GLY A 100 21.83 -13.14 16.52
C GLY A 100 23.15 -13.90 16.35
N GLY A 101 23.19 -14.91 15.48
CA GLY A 101 24.39 -15.64 15.09
C GLY A 101 25.27 -14.86 14.09
N THR A 102 25.90 -15.57 13.14
CA THR A 102 26.76 -14.96 12.12
C THR A 102 25.99 -13.92 11.30
N PRO A 103 26.42 -12.64 11.29
CA PRO A 103 25.80 -11.60 10.48
C PRO A 103 25.86 -11.93 8.98
N LEU A 104 24.85 -11.46 8.22
CA LEU A 104 24.89 -11.53 6.77
C LEU A 104 26.00 -10.64 6.22
N PRO A 105 26.68 -11.08 5.13
CA PRO A 105 27.71 -10.27 4.48
C PRO A 105 27.04 -9.03 3.82
N PRO A 106 27.81 -7.94 3.60
CA PRO A 106 27.36 -6.85 2.76
C PRO A 106 26.96 -7.35 1.36
N LYS A 107 25.93 -6.74 0.77
CA LYS A 107 25.36 -7.15 -0.53
C LYS A 107 24.91 -8.62 -0.56
N ALA A 108 24.39 -9.13 0.58
CA ALA A 108 23.79 -10.46 0.63
C ALA A 108 22.59 -10.55 -0.33
N PHE A 109 22.43 -11.66 -1.04
CA PHE A 109 21.25 -11.93 -1.86
C PHE A 109 20.79 -13.37 -1.79
N LEU A 110 19.48 -13.59 -1.95
CA LEU A 110 18.83 -14.90 -2.07
C LEU A 110 18.08 -14.96 -3.40
N LEU A 111 18.26 -16.05 -4.14
CA LEU A 111 17.43 -16.38 -5.30
C LEU A 111 16.21 -17.18 -4.83
N THR A 112 15.01 -16.81 -5.32
CA THR A 112 13.78 -17.58 -5.09
C THR A 112 13.10 -17.90 -6.42
N PHE A 113 12.51 -19.09 -6.50
CA PHE A 113 11.79 -19.57 -7.69
C PHE A 113 10.44 -20.12 -7.26
N ASP A 114 9.37 -19.60 -7.84
CA ASP A 114 8.00 -19.90 -7.46
C ASP A 114 7.36 -20.95 -8.39
N ASP A 115 6.14 -21.39 -8.05
CA ASP A 115 5.24 -22.22 -8.84
C ASP A 115 5.63 -23.70 -9.02
N GLY A 116 6.91 -24.02 -9.01
CA GLY A 116 7.35 -25.41 -9.18
C GLY A 116 7.54 -25.85 -10.63
N TYR A 117 8.01 -24.96 -11.51
CA TYR A 117 8.32 -25.30 -12.90
C TYR A 117 9.42 -26.34 -13.02
N SER A 118 9.31 -27.24 -14.01
CA SER A 118 10.32 -28.27 -14.34
C SER A 118 11.65 -27.65 -14.80
N SER A 119 11.63 -26.43 -15.30
CA SER A 119 12.80 -25.65 -15.70
C SER A 119 13.76 -25.37 -14.54
N PHE A 120 13.26 -25.32 -13.30
CA PHE A 120 14.15 -25.21 -12.15
C PHE A 120 15.12 -26.39 -12.09
N TYR A 121 14.62 -27.61 -12.26
CA TYR A 121 15.45 -28.81 -12.27
C TYR A 121 16.39 -28.89 -13.50
N THR A 122 15.85 -28.56 -14.68
CA THR A 122 16.56 -28.80 -15.94
C THR A 122 17.52 -27.67 -16.33
N ARG A 123 17.27 -26.42 -15.90
CA ARG A 123 18.03 -25.23 -16.31
C ARG A 123 18.65 -24.48 -15.15
N VAL A 124 17.87 -24.24 -14.08
CA VAL A 124 18.34 -23.44 -12.94
C VAL A 124 19.34 -24.20 -12.08
N TRP A 125 19.03 -25.42 -11.67
CA TRP A 125 19.88 -26.22 -10.80
C TRP A 125 21.30 -26.47 -11.36
N PRO A 126 21.50 -26.73 -12.66
CA PRO A 126 22.85 -26.74 -13.24
C PRO A 126 23.63 -25.43 -13.05
N LEU A 127 22.97 -24.27 -13.20
CA LEU A 127 23.61 -22.97 -12.95
C LEU A 127 23.94 -22.77 -11.47
N LEU A 128 23.02 -23.11 -10.56
CA LEU A 128 23.26 -23.04 -9.11
C LEU A 128 24.50 -23.86 -8.71
N LYS A 129 24.67 -25.05 -9.28
CA LYS A 129 25.87 -25.89 -9.06
C LYS A 129 27.15 -25.26 -9.63
N ALA A 130 27.04 -24.70 -10.83
CA ALA A 130 28.22 -24.09 -11.50
C ALA A 130 28.74 -22.87 -10.75
N TYR A 131 27.86 -22.05 -10.19
CA TYR A 131 28.21 -20.84 -9.44
C TYR A 131 28.30 -21.05 -7.92
N ASN A 132 27.96 -22.24 -7.42
CA ASN A 132 27.80 -22.53 -5.99
C ASN A 132 26.87 -21.51 -5.26
N VAL A 133 25.73 -21.23 -5.85
CA VAL A 133 24.73 -20.26 -5.35
C VAL A 133 23.53 -21.01 -4.79
N PRO A 134 23.16 -20.81 -3.51
CA PRO A 134 21.94 -21.39 -2.95
C PRO A 134 20.69 -20.66 -3.43
N ALA A 135 19.57 -21.37 -3.46
CA ALA A 135 18.26 -20.82 -3.80
C ALA A 135 17.12 -21.45 -2.97
N LEU A 136 16.03 -20.71 -2.84
CA LEU A 136 14.75 -21.21 -2.37
C LEU A 136 13.88 -21.57 -3.58
N TRP A 137 13.28 -22.75 -3.58
CA TRP A 137 12.32 -23.18 -4.58
C TRP A 137 11.02 -23.59 -3.93
N ALA A 138 9.90 -22.98 -4.33
CA ALA A 138 8.60 -23.12 -3.66
C ALA A 138 7.52 -23.60 -4.65
N PRO A 139 7.26 -24.92 -4.73
CA PRO A 139 6.26 -25.47 -5.65
C PRO A 139 4.83 -25.32 -5.12
N VAL A 140 3.85 -25.21 -6.04
CA VAL A 140 2.43 -25.42 -5.79
C VAL A 140 2.14 -26.93 -5.79
N GLY A 141 1.71 -27.46 -4.64
CA GLY A 141 1.60 -28.91 -4.45
C GLY A 141 0.67 -29.60 -5.44
N SER A 142 -0.52 -29.08 -5.66
CA SER A 142 -1.52 -29.68 -6.56
C SER A 142 -1.07 -29.69 -8.03
N TRP A 143 -0.26 -28.70 -8.45
CA TRP A 143 0.27 -28.67 -9.81
C TRP A 143 1.31 -29.77 -10.03
N VAL A 144 2.21 -29.95 -9.05
CA VAL A 144 3.19 -31.04 -9.05
C VAL A 144 2.52 -32.42 -8.90
N ASP A 145 1.40 -32.51 -8.19
CA ASP A 145 0.65 -33.75 -7.95
C ASP A 145 -0.29 -34.15 -9.14
N THR A 146 -0.47 -33.26 -10.11
CA THR A 146 -1.30 -33.52 -11.28
C THR A 146 -0.77 -34.73 -12.06
N PRO A 147 -1.60 -35.76 -12.37
CA PRO A 147 -1.15 -36.96 -13.07
C PRO A 147 -0.66 -36.68 -14.49
N PRO A 148 0.27 -37.50 -15.02
CA PRO A 148 0.68 -37.46 -16.42
C PRO A 148 -0.51 -37.50 -17.38
N GLY A 149 -0.46 -36.73 -18.47
CA GLY A 149 -1.51 -36.64 -19.48
C GLY A 149 -2.70 -35.75 -19.11
N LYS A 150 -2.75 -35.23 -17.88
CA LYS A 150 -3.71 -34.20 -17.47
C LYS A 150 -3.12 -32.78 -17.66
N LYS A 151 -3.98 -31.78 -17.64
CA LYS A 151 -3.55 -30.38 -17.64
C LYS A 151 -3.68 -29.79 -16.24
N VAL A 152 -2.82 -28.82 -15.94
CA VAL A 152 -2.85 -27.99 -14.73
C VAL A 152 -3.68 -26.76 -15.03
N ASP A 153 -4.60 -26.40 -14.15
CA ASP A 153 -5.27 -25.10 -14.19
C ASP A 153 -4.36 -24.06 -13.53
N PHE A 154 -3.69 -23.30 -14.38
CA PHE A 154 -2.82 -22.19 -13.98
C PHE A 154 -3.61 -20.88 -14.01
N GLY A 155 -4.42 -20.63 -12.98
CA GLY A 155 -5.21 -19.40 -12.88
C GLY A 155 -6.23 -19.20 -14.01
N GLY A 156 -6.85 -20.28 -14.51
CA GLY A 156 -7.75 -20.28 -15.66
C GLY A 156 -7.07 -20.65 -17.00
N LEU A 157 -5.73 -20.71 -17.03
CA LEU A 157 -4.98 -21.16 -18.21
C LEU A 157 -4.66 -22.66 -18.09
N MET A 158 -5.25 -23.48 -18.95
CA MET A 158 -5.01 -24.92 -18.98
C MET A 158 -3.62 -25.25 -19.54
N THR A 159 -2.65 -25.44 -18.65
CA THR A 159 -1.22 -25.63 -18.95
C THR A 159 -0.85 -27.10 -19.00
N ALA A 160 0.08 -27.47 -19.88
CA ALA A 160 0.58 -28.84 -19.98
C ALA A 160 1.29 -29.27 -18.68
N ARG A 161 1.09 -30.54 -18.26
CA ARG A 161 1.61 -31.09 -17.01
C ARG A 161 3.15 -31.08 -16.94
N ASP A 162 3.82 -31.31 -18.05
CA ASP A 162 5.28 -31.36 -18.16
C ASP A 162 5.98 -30.00 -17.98
N LYS A 163 5.20 -28.91 -18.01
CA LYS A 163 5.68 -27.58 -17.61
C LYS A 163 6.11 -27.55 -16.14
N PHE A 164 5.51 -28.37 -15.30
CA PHE A 164 5.78 -28.44 -13.87
C PHE A 164 6.62 -29.66 -13.49
N ALA A 165 7.38 -29.53 -12.40
CA ALA A 165 8.23 -30.57 -11.86
C ALA A 165 7.44 -31.81 -11.40
N THR A 166 8.15 -32.91 -11.21
CA THR A 166 7.62 -34.13 -10.58
C THR A 166 8.06 -34.20 -9.11
N TRP A 167 7.36 -35.00 -8.31
CA TRP A 167 7.76 -35.24 -6.92
C TRP A 167 9.13 -35.92 -6.80
N ASP A 168 9.57 -36.68 -7.80
CA ASP A 168 10.92 -37.26 -7.83
C ASP A 168 11.99 -36.17 -8.01
N MET A 169 11.75 -35.16 -8.87
CA MET A 169 12.61 -33.98 -8.97
C MET A 169 12.66 -33.22 -7.64
N VAL A 170 11.53 -33.03 -6.95
CA VAL A 170 11.50 -32.40 -5.62
C VAL A 170 12.34 -33.18 -4.61
N ARG A 171 12.22 -34.52 -4.61
CA ARG A 171 12.99 -35.38 -3.72
C ARG A 171 14.50 -35.24 -3.99
N GLU A 172 14.92 -35.28 -5.24
CA GLU A 172 16.33 -35.15 -5.61
C GLU A 172 16.90 -33.78 -5.26
N LEU A 173 16.17 -32.69 -5.60
CA LEU A 173 16.54 -31.32 -5.25
C LEU A 173 16.68 -31.11 -3.74
N SER A 174 15.83 -31.75 -2.94
CA SER A 174 15.86 -31.64 -1.48
C SER A 174 17.11 -32.22 -0.82
N GLN A 175 17.86 -33.05 -1.55
CA GLN A 175 19.14 -33.61 -1.09
C GLN A 175 20.32 -32.69 -1.40
N SER A 176 20.13 -31.66 -2.22
CA SER A 176 21.16 -30.67 -2.55
C SER A 176 21.30 -29.66 -1.41
N PRO A 177 22.54 -29.37 -0.96
CA PRO A 177 22.76 -28.31 0.03
C PRO A 177 22.49 -26.90 -0.52
N LEU A 178 22.34 -26.78 -1.84
CA LEU A 178 22.07 -25.51 -2.53
C LEU A 178 20.58 -25.21 -2.68
N VAL A 179 19.67 -26.15 -2.37
CA VAL A 179 18.24 -25.95 -2.61
C VAL A 179 17.47 -26.10 -1.31
N GLU A 180 16.84 -25.02 -0.87
CA GLU A 180 15.81 -25.05 0.16
C GLU A 180 14.46 -25.28 -0.52
N ILE A 181 13.71 -26.28 -0.09
CA ILE A 181 12.33 -26.51 -0.56
C ILE A 181 11.39 -25.72 0.35
N GLY A 182 10.79 -24.69 -0.20
CA GLY A 182 9.69 -23.93 0.44
C GLY A 182 8.32 -24.42 0.00
N ALA A 183 7.29 -23.73 0.45
CA ALA A 183 5.90 -24.02 0.08
C ALA A 183 5.23 -22.81 -0.57
N HIS A 184 4.43 -23.07 -1.61
CA HIS A 184 3.65 -22.07 -2.35
C HIS A 184 2.16 -22.48 -2.43
N THR A 185 1.60 -22.95 -1.32
CA THR A 185 0.30 -23.61 -1.14
C THR A 185 0.25 -25.04 -1.66
N TRP A 186 -0.76 -25.78 -1.20
CA TRP A 186 -1.15 -27.02 -1.87
C TRP A 186 -1.98 -26.73 -3.12
N ALA A 187 -3.13 -26.07 -2.97
CA ALA A 187 -4.09 -25.83 -4.05
C ALA A 187 -4.74 -24.45 -4.00
N SER A 188 -4.21 -23.49 -3.21
CA SER A 188 -4.81 -22.17 -3.04
C SER A 188 -4.18 -21.09 -3.93
N HIS A 189 -3.50 -21.48 -5.01
CA HIS A 189 -2.94 -20.54 -5.99
C HIS A 189 -3.99 -20.20 -7.07
N TYR A 190 -5.05 -19.52 -6.67
CA TYR A 190 -6.12 -19.05 -7.56
C TYR A 190 -6.84 -17.84 -6.97
N GLY A 191 -7.63 -17.15 -7.81
CA GLY A 191 -8.50 -16.07 -7.38
C GLY A 191 -9.84 -16.60 -6.89
N ILE A 192 -10.16 -16.40 -5.60
CA ILE A 192 -11.47 -16.70 -5.03
C ILE A 192 -12.44 -15.54 -5.24
N GLN A 193 -13.74 -15.80 -5.38
CA GLN A 193 -14.72 -14.73 -5.39
C GLN A 193 -14.80 -14.10 -3.99
N ALA A 194 -14.37 -12.85 -3.86
CA ALA A 194 -14.18 -12.17 -2.59
C ALA A 194 -15.28 -11.16 -2.22
N ASN A 195 -16.28 -10.98 -3.07
CA ASN A 195 -17.44 -10.10 -2.81
C ASN A 195 -18.64 -10.46 -3.69
N PRO A 196 -19.84 -9.91 -3.41
CA PRO A 196 -21.04 -10.15 -4.21
C PRO A 196 -20.90 -9.78 -5.69
N GLN A 197 -20.08 -8.76 -6.02
CA GLN A 197 -19.88 -8.24 -7.37
C GLN A 197 -18.98 -9.16 -8.22
N GLY A 198 -18.29 -10.12 -7.62
CA GLY A 198 -17.52 -11.13 -8.34
C GLY A 198 -16.03 -10.84 -8.47
N SER A 199 -15.46 -9.91 -7.70
CA SER A 199 -14.02 -9.67 -7.67
C SER A 199 -13.25 -10.95 -7.35
N ARG A 200 -12.16 -11.19 -8.09
CA ARG A 200 -11.26 -12.31 -7.86
C ARG A 200 -10.04 -11.84 -7.09
N GLU A 201 -9.89 -12.35 -5.88
CA GLU A 201 -8.78 -12.02 -4.98
C GLU A 201 -8.01 -13.28 -4.58
N PRO A 202 -6.72 -13.20 -4.24
CA PRO A 202 -5.92 -14.36 -3.85
C PRO A 202 -6.57 -15.19 -2.75
N ALA A 203 -6.81 -16.47 -2.99
CA ALA A 203 -7.54 -17.34 -2.07
C ALA A 203 -6.87 -17.47 -0.71
N VAL A 204 -5.53 -17.43 -0.66
CA VAL A 204 -4.74 -17.51 0.60
C VAL A 204 -4.92 -16.31 1.52
N ALA A 205 -5.41 -15.18 1.00
CA ALA A 205 -5.48 -13.92 1.72
C ALA A 205 -6.90 -13.38 1.89
N ASN A 206 -7.90 -14.03 1.28
CA ASN A 206 -9.26 -13.48 1.23
C ASN A 206 -10.32 -14.53 1.50
N ARG A 207 -11.44 -14.05 2.09
CA ARG A 207 -12.63 -14.85 2.34
C ARG A 207 -13.42 -15.08 1.07
N ALA A 208 -14.02 -16.24 0.97
CA ALA A 208 -14.95 -16.55 -0.10
C ALA A 208 -16.30 -15.85 0.12
N TRP A 209 -16.88 -15.33 -0.95
CA TRP A 209 -18.30 -15.01 -1.01
C TRP A 209 -19.07 -16.21 -1.59
N ASN A 210 -20.03 -16.71 -0.84
CA ASN A 210 -20.89 -17.80 -1.28
C ASN A 210 -22.16 -17.25 -1.96
N LYS A 211 -22.26 -17.41 -3.28
CA LYS A 211 -23.41 -16.95 -4.07
C LYS A 211 -24.74 -17.61 -3.68
N VAL A 212 -24.70 -18.85 -3.18
CA VAL A 212 -25.90 -19.61 -2.85
C VAL A 212 -26.49 -19.15 -1.53
N THR A 213 -25.63 -18.92 -0.53
CA THR A 213 -26.08 -18.48 0.80
C THR A 213 -26.14 -16.96 0.95
N GLY A 214 -25.51 -16.20 0.04
CA GLY A 214 -25.37 -14.75 0.16
C GLY A 214 -24.54 -14.33 1.38
N GLN A 215 -23.55 -15.13 1.75
CA GLN A 215 -22.72 -14.88 2.94
C GLN A 215 -21.24 -14.99 2.64
N TYR A 216 -20.44 -14.26 3.39
CA TYR A 216 -19.00 -14.41 3.43
C TYR A 216 -18.60 -15.63 4.27
N GLU A 217 -17.46 -16.23 3.92
CA GLU A 217 -16.78 -17.25 4.73
C GLU A 217 -16.51 -16.70 6.15
N SER A 218 -16.87 -17.48 7.19
CA SER A 218 -16.58 -17.10 8.58
C SER A 218 -15.09 -17.16 8.90
N ASP A 219 -14.67 -16.63 10.05
CA ASP A 219 -13.28 -16.69 10.54
C ASP A 219 -12.82 -18.13 10.67
N GLU A 220 -13.67 -19.00 11.21
CA GLU A 220 -13.36 -20.40 11.41
C GLU A 220 -13.26 -21.17 10.09
N GLN A 221 -14.15 -20.86 9.13
CA GLN A 221 -14.13 -21.48 7.79
C GLN A 221 -12.87 -21.09 7.04
N PHE A 222 -12.54 -19.78 7.02
CA PHE A 222 -11.34 -19.26 6.40
C PHE A 222 -10.08 -19.88 7.02
N THR A 223 -9.96 -19.84 8.35
CA THR A 223 -8.80 -20.38 9.07
C THR A 223 -8.63 -21.89 8.82
N ARG A 224 -9.72 -22.63 8.81
CA ARG A 224 -9.70 -24.09 8.52
C ARG A 224 -9.23 -24.37 7.11
N ARG A 225 -9.76 -23.65 6.12
CA ARG A 225 -9.37 -23.80 4.70
C ARG A 225 -7.87 -23.57 4.50
N ILE A 226 -7.32 -22.53 5.13
CA ILE A 226 -5.89 -22.23 5.07
C ILE A 226 -5.07 -23.29 5.82
N ASP A 227 -5.49 -23.70 7.02
CA ASP A 227 -4.77 -24.72 7.80
C ASP A 227 -4.71 -26.08 7.08
N ASP A 228 -5.80 -26.49 6.45
CA ASP A 228 -5.85 -27.74 5.67
C ASP A 228 -4.90 -27.68 4.45
N ASP A 229 -4.88 -26.56 3.71
CA ASP A 229 -3.99 -26.36 2.55
C ASP A 229 -2.51 -26.38 2.96
N VAL A 230 -2.16 -25.58 3.98
CA VAL A 230 -0.79 -25.49 4.52
C VAL A 230 -0.32 -26.84 5.05
N ARG A 231 -1.17 -27.55 5.79
CA ARG A 231 -0.86 -28.86 6.34
C ARG A 231 -0.60 -29.90 5.26
N GLN A 232 -1.35 -29.86 4.17
CA GLN A 232 -1.21 -30.81 3.06
C GLN A 232 0.12 -30.65 2.35
N ILE A 233 0.50 -29.42 1.97
CA ILE A 233 1.81 -29.17 1.33
C ILE A 233 2.97 -29.46 2.27
N SER A 234 2.86 -29.09 3.55
CA SER A 234 3.92 -29.32 4.55
C SER A 234 4.20 -30.80 4.75
N ARG A 235 3.15 -31.62 4.89
CA ARG A 235 3.28 -33.09 5.03
C ARG A 235 3.93 -33.70 3.79
N LYS A 236 3.52 -33.28 2.58
CA LYS A 236 4.07 -33.80 1.33
C LYS A 236 5.57 -33.50 1.20
N ILE A 237 5.97 -32.24 1.45
CA ILE A 237 7.38 -31.84 1.43
C ILE A 237 8.18 -32.62 2.50
N GLN A 238 7.66 -32.72 3.72
CA GLN A 238 8.33 -33.45 4.81
C GLN A 238 8.51 -34.93 4.49
N GLN A 239 7.53 -35.59 3.91
CA GLN A 239 7.62 -36.99 3.48
C GLN A 239 8.72 -37.24 2.43
N LEU A 240 8.97 -36.25 1.55
CA LEU A 240 9.96 -36.37 0.48
C LEU A 240 11.36 -35.98 0.88
N SER A 241 11.49 -34.91 1.66
CA SER A 241 12.77 -34.31 2.05
C SER A 241 13.28 -34.74 3.42
N GLY A 242 12.43 -35.37 4.25
CA GLY A 242 12.72 -35.68 5.66
C GLY A 242 12.65 -34.47 6.58
N LYS A 243 12.38 -33.28 6.07
CA LYS A 243 12.36 -32.01 6.83
C LYS A 243 11.06 -31.24 6.57
N ALA A 244 10.49 -30.65 7.61
CA ALA A 244 9.37 -29.73 7.44
C ALA A 244 9.83 -28.45 6.72
N PRO A 245 9.02 -27.88 5.78
CA PRO A 245 9.36 -26.62 5.14
C PRO A 245 9.36 -25.48 6.15
N ARG A 246 10.32 -24.56 6.00
CA ARG A 246 10.49 -23.39 6.90
C ARG A 246 10.13 -22.08 6.22
N ALA A 247 10.07 -22.07 4.90
CA ALA A 247 9.85 -20.91 4.06
C ALA A 247 8.52 -21.02 3.36
N TRP A 248 7.71 -19.97 3.46
CA TRP A 248 6.46 -19.80 2.77
C TRP A 248 6.57 -18.68 1.75
N VAL A 249 6.07 -18.92 0.56
CA VAL A 249 5.99 -17.92 -0.50
C VAL A 249 4.51 -17.63 -0.75
N TRP A 250 4.11 -16.36 -0.64
CA TRP A 250 2.73 -15.98 -0.82
C TRP A 250 2.32 -16.01 -2.30
N PRO A 251 1.29 -16.77 -2.72
CA PRO A 251 0.70 -16.62 -4.03
C PRO A 251 0.36 -15.17 -4.36
N TYR A 252 0.77 -14.70 -5.52
CA TYR A 252 0.61 -13.30 -5.96
C TYR A 252 1.25 -12.28 -5.02
N GLY A 253 2.10 -12.69 -4.10
CA GLY A 253 2.66 -11.85 -3.04
C GLY A 253 1.66 -11.41 -1.97
N ALA A 254 0.44 -11.95 -1.99
CA ALA A 254 -0.67 -11.51 -1.15
C ALA A 254 -0.57 -12.09 0.27
N ALA A 255 0.03 -11.32 1.17
CA ALA A 255 0.11 -11.66 2.59
C ALA A 255 -1.24 -11.40 3.31
N ASN A 256 -1.49 -12.20 4.35
CA ASN A 256 -2.64 -12.05 5.24
C ASN A 256 -2.23 -12.46 6.66
N GLY A 257 -2.59 -11.66 7.67
CA GLY A 257 -2.16 -11.87 9.06
C GLY A 257 -2.79 -13.11 9.70
N THR A 258 -4.05 -13.41 9.39
CA THR A 258 -4.70 -14.64 9.87
C THR A 258 -4.01 -15.88 9.29
N SER A 259 -3.74 -15.87 7.98
CA SER A 259 -3.01 -16.94 7.32
C SER A 259 -1.57 -17.06 7.82
N LEU A 260 -0.87 -15.93 8.08
CA LEU A 260 0.46 -15.92 8.69
C LEU A 260 0.44 -16.58 10.07
N SER A 261 -0.59 -16.33 10.88
CA SER A 261 -0.75 -17.00 12.18
C SER A 261 -0.88 -18.51 12.04
N VAL A 262 -1.56 -19.00 11.00
CA VAL A 262 -1.63 -20.43 10.68
C VAL A 262 -0.24 -20.97 10.29
N LEU A 263 0.48 -20.26 9.43
CA LEU A 263 1.83 -20.64 9.01
C LEU A 263 2.78 -20.80 10.21
N LYS A 264 2.77 -19.83 11.12
CA LYS A 264 3.59 -19.88 12.34
C LYS A 264 3.27 -21.07 13.23
N LYS A 265 1.98 -21.41 13.39
CA LYS A 265 1.55 -22.61 14.13
C LYS A 265 2.02 -23.90 13.45
N GLN A 266 2.20 -23.90 12.13
CA GLN A 266 2.72 -25.03 11.35
C GLN A 266 4.26 -25.06 11.26
N GLY A 267 4.97 -24.10 11.89
CA GLY A 267 6.43 -24.07 12.00
C GLY A 267 7.16 -23.28 10.91
N TYR A 268 6.46 -22.54 10.06
CA TYR A 268 7.09 -21.64 9.10
C TYR A 268 7.78 -20.46 9.80
N GLN A 269 8.98 -20.13 9.36
CA GLN A 269 9.83 -19.13 9.97
C GLN A 269 10.05 -17.90 9.07
N LEU A 270 9.86 -18.06 7.75
CA LEU A 270 10.03 -17.01 6.76
C LEU A 270 8.79 -16.95 5.86
N ALA A 271 8.31 -15.74 5.57
CA ALA A 271 7.22 -15.51 4.65
C ALA A 271 7.61 -14.43 3.62
N PHE A 272 7.58 -14.80 2.33
CA PHE A 272 8.05 -13.99 1.21
C PHE A 272 6.88 -13.38 0.45
N THR A 273 6.89 -12.07 0.30
CA THR A 273 5.91 -11.28 -0.47
C THR A 273 6.47 -10.89 -1.85
N LEU A 274 5.73 -10.07 -2.60
CA LEU A 274 6.23 -9.36 -3.78
C LEU A 274 6.27 -7.83 -3.54
N ASN A 275 6.29 -7.41 -2.26
CA ASN A 275 6.62 -6.04 -1.95
C ASN A 275 8.05 -5.75 -2.39
N ASP A 276 8.27 -4.62 -3.04
CA ASP A 276 9.61 -4.22 -3.46
C ASP A 276 10.42 -3.70 -2.26
N GLY A 277 11.71 -3.94 -2.26
CA GLY A 277 12.62 -3.42 -1.25
C GLY A 277 13.72 -4.38 -0.84
N LEU A 278 14.52 -3.90 0.12
CA LEU A 278 15.58 -4.67 0.74
C LEU A 278 15.04 -5.35 2.01
N ALA A 279 15.26 -6.65 2.11
CA ALA A 279 14.84 -7.43 3.27
C ALA A 279 15.75 -7.17 4.48
N ASP A 280 15.17 -7.22 5.67
CA ASP A 280 15.86 -7.12 6.96
C ASP A 280 15.75 -8.48 7.70
N ALA A 281 16.86 -9.05 8.11
CA ALA A 281 16.86 -10.31 8.83
C ALA A 281 16.16 -10.24 10.21
N ARG A 282 15.80 -9.05 10.69
CA ARG A 282 14.99 -8.87 11.90
C ARG A 282 13.50 -9.08 11.67
N ASP A 283 13.03 -8.92 10.42
CA ASP A 283 11.63 -9.11 10.03
C ASP A 283 11.51 -10.20 8.96
N LEU A 284 11.19 -11.41 9.39
CA LEU A 284 11.03 -12.56 8.50
C LEU A 284 9.56 -12.87 8.16
N ASP A 285 8.61 -12.09 8.65
CA ASP A 285 7.18 -12.28 8.41
C ASP A 285 6.69 -11.59 7.14
N ASN A 286 7.47 -10.64 6.63
CA ASN A 286 7.12 -9.82 5.46
C ASN A 286 8.37 -9.53 4.61
N ILE A 287 9.01 -10.59 4.11
CA ILE A 287 10.25 -10.49 3.34
C ILE A 287 9.91 -9.95 1.94
N PRO A 288 10.38 -8.74 1.57
CA PRO A 288 10.18 -8.18 0.24
C PRO A 288 11.02 -8.92 -0.80
N ARG A 289 10.54 -8.93 -2.05
CA ARG A 289 11.26 -9.52 -3.18
C ARG A 289 11.16 -8.64 -4.42
N VAL A 290 12.23 -8.54 -5.16
CA VAL A 290 12.25 -7.93 -6.49
C VAL A 290 11.80 -8.98 -7.51
N LEU A 291 10.62 -8.76 -8.11
CA LEU A 291 10.09 -9.64 -9.16
C LEU A 291 10.87 -9.44 -10.45
N ILE A 292 11.47 -10.52 -10.96
CA ILE A 292 12.16 -10.52 -12.26
C ILE A 292 11.22 -11.07 -13.32
N SER A 293 10.66 -10.19 -14.11
CA SER A 293 9.71 -10.50 -15.20
C SER A 293 10.05 -9.70 -16.45
N GLY A 294 9.41 -10.02 -17.60
CA GLY A 294 9.64 -9.30 -18.85
C GLY A 294 11.00 -9.57 -19.48
N ASN A 295 11.76 -10.57 -18.98
CA ASN A 295 13.11 -10.93 -19.45
C ASN A 295 14.03 -9.68 -19.57
N PRO A 296 14.30 -8.97 -18.46
CA PRO A 296 15.00 -7.69 -18.48
C PRO A 296 16.42 -7.81 -19.08
N THR A 297 16.85 -6.77 -19.77
CA THR A 297 18.25 -6.64 -20.16
C THR A 297 19.12 -6.56 -18.91
N LEU A 298 20.42 -6.88 -19.05
CA LEU A 298 21.34 -6.80 -17.90
C LEU A 298 21.40 -5.39 -17.30
N LYS A 299 21.31 -4.34 -18.12
CA LYS A 299 21.25 -2.94 -17.65
C LYS A 299 19.97 -2.68 -16.82
N ALA A 300 18.82 -3.13 -17.31
CA ALA A 300 17.55 -3.00 -16.57
C ALA A 300 17.60 -3.80 -15.27
N PHE A 301 18.11 -5.03 -15.30
CA PHE A 301 18.32 -5.85 -14.10
C PHE A 301 19.20 -5.15 -13.07
N ALA A 302 20.35 -4.61 -13.50
CA ALA A 302 21.27 -3.88 -12.62
C ALA A 302 20.57 -2.70 -11.92
N SER A 303 19.72 -1.97 -12.67
CA SER A 303 18.91 -0.89 -12.09
C SER A 303 17.86 -1.39 -11.09
N MET A 304 17.23 -2.54 -11.36
CA MET A 304 16.23 -3.13 -10.45
C MET A 304 16.82 -3.56 -9.10
N VAL A 305 18.06 -4.03 -9.09
CA VAL A 305 18.72 -4.56 -7.89
C VAL A 305 19.58 -3.52 -7.16
N SER A 306 19.68 -2.29 -7.67
CA SER A 306 20.41 -1.22 -7.01
C SER A 306 19.73 -0.79 -5.72
N LEU A 307 20.53 -0.56 -4.65
CA LEU A 307 20.01 -0.16 -3.34
C LEU A 307 19.52 1.27 -3.26
N VAL A 308 20.07 2.15 -4.08
CA VAL A 308 19.72 3.56 -4.05
C VAL A 308 18.63 3.79 -5.08
N ARG A 309 17.41 3.64 -4.61
CA ARG A 309 16.24 4.14 -5.33
C ARG A 309 15.75 5.38 -4.59
N GLU A 310 15.64 6.47 -5.32
CA GLU A 310 14.79 7.54 -4.81
C GLU A 310 13.37 6.98 -4.68
N PRO A 311 12.67 7.27 -3.56
CA PRO A 311 11.27 6.87 -3.43
C PRO A 311 10.48 7.40 -4.62
N ASP A 312 9.67 6.55 -5.24
CA ASP A 312 8.77 6.97 -6.30
C ASP A 312 7.88 8.11 -5.79
N PRO A 313 7.60 9.14 -6.61
CA PRO A 313 6.68 10.19 -6.22
C PRO A 313 5.32 9.61 -5.89
N VAL A 314 4.78 9.98 -4.72
CA VAL A 314 3.41 9.65 -4.36
C VAL A 314 2.50 10.75 -4.87
N ARG A 315 1.52 10.36 -5.69
CA ARG A 315 0.45 11.21 -6.21
C ARG A 315 -0.87 10.66 -5.75
N VAL A 316 -1.59 11.45 -4.96
CA VAL A 316 -2.82 11.02 -4.32
C VAL A 316 -4.03 11.69 -4.95
N MET A 317 -5.00 10.87 -5.31
CA MET A 317 -6.36 11.31 -5.59
C MET A 317 -7.24 10.89 -4.40
N HIS A 318 -7.86 11.84 -3.71
CA HIS A 318 -8.73 11.57 -2.58
C HIS A 318 -10.19 11.61 -3.03
N VAL A 319 -10.90 10.49 -2.85
CA VAL A 319 -12.19 10.19 -3.50
C VAL A 319 -13.25 9.84 -2.47
N ASP A 320 -14.35 10.55 -2.55
CA ASP A 320 -15.58 10.23 -1.83
C ASP A 320 -16.35 9.09 -2.51
N LEU A 321 -16.54 7.97 -1.83
CA LEU A 321 -17.33 6.86 -2.34
C LEU A 321 -18.83 7.23 -2.47
N ASP A 322 -19.24 8.28 -1.78
CA ASP A 322 -20.58 8.86 -1.91
C ASP A 322 -20.85 9.39 -3.33
N TYR A 323 -19.81 9.80 -4.09
CA TYR A 323 -19.97 10.19 -5.51
C TYR A 323 -20.03 8.97 -6.44
N VAL A 324 -19.48 7.84 -6.01
CA VAL A 324 -19.51 6.60 -6.80
C VAL A 324 -20.85 5.89 -6.64
N TYR A 325 -21.37 5.88 -5.41
CA TYR A 325 -22.61 5.19 -5.10
C TYR A 325 -23.81 5.78 -5.84
N ASP A 326 -24.58 4.92 -6.46
CA ASP A 326 -25.90 5.25 -7.03
C ASP A 326 -26.87 4.11 -6.75
N PRO A 327 -28.12 4.38 -6.35
CA PRO A 327 -29.13 3.33 -6.16
C PRO A 327 -29.47 2.59 -7.45
N ASN A 328 -29.23 3.20 -8.62
CA ASN A 328 -29.31 2.54 -9.90
C ASN A 328 -27.98 1.83 -10.20
N PRO A 329 -27.93 0.48 -10.26
CA PRO A 329 -26.71 -0.26 -10.45
C PRO A 329 -26.03 0.01 -11.79
N VAL A 330 -26.77 0.38 -12.83
CA VAL A 330 -26.20 0.76 -14.14
C VAL A 330 -25.47 2.09 -14.06
N GLN A 331 -26.03 3.06 -13.34
CA GLN A 331 -25.36 4.34 -13.12
C GLN A 331 -24.14 4.17 -12.21
N GLN A 332 -24.27 3.41 -11.13
CA GLN A 332 -23.13 3.10 -10.27
C GLN A 332 -21.97 2.45 -11.02
N ALA A 333 -22.26 1.50 -11.93
CA ALA A 333 -21.23 0.88 -12.77
C ALA A 333 -20.52 1.91 -13.67
N LYS A 334 -21.28 2.86 -14.26
CA LYS A 334 -20.69 3.96 -15.06
C LYS A 334 -19.82 4.87 -14.20
N ASN A 335 -20.24 5.18 -12.99
CA ASN A 335 -19.47 6.01 -12.05
C ASN A 335 -18.14 5.32 -11.70
N ILE A 336 -18.16 4.01 -11.44
CA ILE A 336 -16.95 3.22 -11.18
C ILE A 336 -16.01 3.25 -12.39
N ASP A 337 -16.54 3.00 -13.60
CA ASP A 337 -15.73 3.02 -14.82
C ASP A 337 -15.10 4.39 -15.07
N ALA A 338 -15.85 5.48 -14.85
CA ALA A 338 -15.34 6.85 -14.98
C ALA A 338 -14.22 7.14 -13.99
N LEU A 339 -14.38 6.75 -12.71
CA LEU A 339 -13.34 6.89 -11.70
C LEU A 339 -12.08 6.11 -12.06
N VAL A 340 -12.24 4.83 -12.42
CA VAL A 340 -11.09 3.96 -12.75
C VAL A 340 -10.35 4.48 -13.97
N GLN A 341 -11.09 4.90 -15.01
CA GLN A 341 -10.49 5.47 -16.21
C GLN A 341 -9.70 6.75 -15.89
N ARG A 342 -10.24 7.63 -15.05
CA ARG A 342 -9.57 8.85 -14.62
C ARG A 342 -8.27 8.57 -13.87
N VAL A 343 -8.29 7.64 -12.92
CA VAL A 343 -7.09 7.21 -12.19
C VAL A 343 -6.03 6.64 -13.14
N TYR A 344 -6.45 5.79 -14.08
CA TYR A 344 -5.57 5.19 -15.08
C TYR A 344 -4.97 6.24 -16.01
N ASP A 345 -5.77 7.18 -16.53
CA ASP A 345 -5.33 8.21 -17.48
C ASP A 345 -4.36 9.20 -16.82
N MET A 346 -4.59 9.53 -15.56
CA MET A 346 -3.73 10.42 -14.79
C MET A 346 -2.47 9.71 -14.24
N LYS A 347 -2.40 8.37 -14.31
CA LYS A 347 -1.31 7.59 -13.68
C LYS A 347 -1.12 7.92 -12.20
N ILE A 348 -2.22 7.98 -11.48
CA ILE A 348 -2.25 8.18 -10.04
C ILE A 348 -1.60 6.98 -9.34
N SER A 349 -0.71 7.24 -8.39
CA SER A 349 -0.04 6.16 -7.65
C SER A 349 -0.84 5.65 -6.45
N HIS A 350 -1.63 6.52 -5.82
CA HIS A 350 -2.42 6.20 -4.62
C HIS A 350 -3.80 6.85 -4.68
N VAL A 351 -4.79 6.12 -4.20
CA VAL A 351 -6.14 6.65 -3.98
C VAL A 351 -6.45 6.56 -2.49
N PHE A 352 -6.81 7.70 -1.89
CA PHE A 352 -7.48 7.70 -0.58
C PHE A 352 -8.96 7.53 -0.84
N LEU A 353 -9.52 6.39 -0.47
CA LEU A 353 -10.89 6.02 -0.80
C LEU A 353 -11.75 5.99 0.47
N GLN A 354 -12.82 6.77 0.47
CA GLN A 354 -13.80 6.80 1.55
C GLN A 354 -14.41 5.41 1.78
N ALA A 355 -14.35 4.91 3.01
CA ALA A 355 -14.94 3.63 3.38
C ALA A 355 -16.24 3.79 4.20
N PHE A 356 -16.60 5.01 4.54
CA PHE A 356 -17.81 5.41 5.26
C PHE A 356 -18.76 6.19 4.35
N SER A 357 -19.98 6.47 4.80
CA SER A 357 -20.94 7.29 4.06
C SER A 357 -21.24 8.56 4.84
N ASP A 358 -21.03 9.69 4.19
CA ASP A 358 -21.36 11.04 4.71
C ASP A 358 -21.91 11.95 3.58
N PRO A 359 -23.06 11.62 3.01
CA PRO A 359 -23.63 12.36 1.88
C PRO A 359 -24.02 13.80 2.20
N LEU A 360 -24.09 14.14 3.48
CA LEU A 360 -24.41 15.51 3.93
C LEU A 360 -23.15 16.32 4.23
N GLY A 361 -21.99 15.67 4.34
CA GLY A 361 -20.74 16.32 4.73
C GLY A 361 -20.79 16.90 6.14
N ASP A 362 -21.56 16.28 7.05
CA ASP A 362 -21.71 16.76 8.44
C ASP A 362 -20.72 16.07 9.41
N GLY A 363 -19.91 15.15 8.92
CA GLY A 363 -18.91 14.42 9.69
C GLY A 363 -19.50 13.48 10.74
N ASN A 364 -20.79 13.15 10.65
CA ASN A 364 -21.49 12.27 11.58
C ASN A 364 -21.83 10.94 10.91
N ILE A 365 -20.99 9.95 11.05
CA ILE A 365 -21.02 8.74 10.26
C ILE A 365 -22.07 7.74 10.77
N LYS A 366 -23.12 7.54 9.97
CA LYS A 366 -24.28 6.70 10.28
C LYS A 366 -24.30 5.37 9.52
N SER A 367 -23.50 5.23 8.47
CA SER A 367 -23.44 4.02 7.67
C SER A 367 -22.07 3.86 7.01
N LEU A 368 -21.75 2.62 6.60
CA LEU A 368 -20.47 2.27 6.01
C LEU A 368 -20.65 1.63 4.62
N TYR A 369 -19.58 1.55 3.84
CA TYR A 369 -19.53 0.91 2.53
C TYR A 369 -18.95 -0.51 2.56
N PHE A 370 -19.01 -1.16 3.71
CA PHE A 370 -18.56 -2.55 3.90
C PHE A 370 -19.38 -3.23 5.01
N PRO A 371 -19.49 -4.58 4.99
CA PRO A 371 -20.13 -5.35 6.05
C PRO A 371 -19.46 -5.13 7.40
N ASN A 372 -20.24 -4.81 8.43
CA ASN A 372 -19.73 -4.57 9.77
C ASN A 372 -20.79 -4.89 10.83
N ARG A 373 -20.35 -5.01 12.08
CA ARG A 373 -21.20 -5.41 13.23
C ARG A 373 -22.06 -4.30 13.83
N TRP A 374 -21.72 -3.02 13.58
CA TRP A 374 -22.22 -1.93 14.43
C TRP A 374 -23.09 -0.90 13.71
N LEU A 375 -22.83 -0.63 12.45
CA LEU A 375 -23.53 0.40 11.69
C LEU A 375 -24.25 -0.19 10.47
N PRO A 376 -25.30 0.45 9.98
CA PRO A 376 -25.90 0.11 8.70
C PRO A 376 -24.88 0.08 7.57
N VAL A 377 -25.04 -0.86 6.66
CA VAL A 377 -24.29 -0.92 5.41
C VAL A 377 -25.08 -0.20 4.33
N ARG A 378 -24.57 0.94 3.84
CA ARG A 378 -25.21 1.67 2.74
C ARG A 378 -25.17 0.84 1.45
N ALA A 379 -24.02 0.29 1.17
CA ALA A 379 -23.77 -0.68 0.11
C ALA A 379 -22.46 -1.44 0.44
N ASP A 380 -22.38 -2.70 0.09
CA ASP A 380 -21.10 -3.47 0.13
C ASP A 380 -20.29 -3.12 -1.12
N LEU A 381 -19.67 -1.95 -1.14
CA LEU A 381 -19.08 -1.32 -2.32
C LEU A 381 -17.57 -1.07 -2.21
N PHE A 382 -17.05 -0.83 -1.01
CA PHE A 382 -15.66 -0.43 -0.82
C PHE A 382 -14.67 -1.44 -1.41
N ASN A 383 -14.83 -2.73 -1.08
CA ASN A 383 -13.93 -3.77 -1.59
C ASN A 383 -13.96 -3.88 -3.12
N PHE A 384 -15.13 -3.73 -3.72
CA PHE A 384 -15.27 -3.79 -5.17
C PHE A 384 -14.55 -2.63 -5.87
N VAL A 385 -14.76 -1.40 -5.40
CA VAL A 385 -14.11 -0.21 -5.98
C VAL A 385 -12.60 -0.26 -5.74
N ALA A 386 -12.15 -0.63 -4.53
CA ALA A 386 -10.74 -0.81 -4.24
C ALA A 386 -10.08 -1.85 -5.16
N TRP A 387 -10.76 -2.96 -5.43
CA TRP A 387 -10.28 -3.98 -6.39
C TRP A 387 -10.17 -3.42 -7.81
N GLN A 388 -11.17 -2.67 -8.28
CA GLN A 388 -11.14 -2.04 -9.60
C GLN A 388 -9.98 -1.05 -9.74
N LEU A 389 -9.78 -0.21 -8.73
CA LEU A 389 -8.68 0.77 -8.70
C LEU A 389 -7.29 0.10 -8.70
N ARG A 390 -7.14 -0.99 -7.96
CA ARG A 390 -5.87 -1.74 -7.87
C ARG A 390 -5.58 -2.52 -9.16
N THR A 391 -6.59 -3.13 -9.77
CA THR A 391 -6.39 -4.04 -10.92
C THR A 391 -6.47 -3.35 -12.28
N ARG A 392 -7.28 -2.30 -12.42
CA ARG A 392 -7.46 -1.56 -13.67
C ARG A 392 -6.85 -0.17 -13.63
N GLY A 393 -6.85 0.47 -12.46
CA GLY A 393 -6.26 1.79 -12.26
C GLY A 393 -4.76 1.76 -11.98
N ASP A 394 -4.21 0.59 -11.61
CA ASP A 394 -2.80 0.40 -11.19
C ASP A 394 -2.39 1.31 -10.02
N ALA A 395 -3.33 1.57 -9.10
CA ALA A 395 -3.13 2.44 -7.95
C ALA A 395 -3.20 1.67 -6.63
N LYS A 396 -2.41 2.08 -5.64
CA LYS A 396 -2.56 1.63 -4.26
C LYS A 396 -3.76 2.30 -3.62
N VAL A 397 -4.52 1.57 -2.83
CA VAL A 397 -5.72 2.09 -2.18
C VAL A 397 -5.53 2.16 -0.67
N PHE A 398 -5.73 3.34 -0.10
CA PHE A 398 -5.81 3.54 1.34
C PHE A 398 -7.27 3.73 1.75
N ALA A 399 -7.71 2.96 2.71
CA ALA A 399 -9.05 3.11 3.27
C ALA A 399 -9.10 4.35 4.17
N TRP A 400 -9.89 5.33 3.79
CA TRP A 400 -10.12 6.52 4.59
C TRP A 400 -11.28 6.28 5.55
N LEU A 401 -11.01 6.41 6.86
CA LEU A 401 -11.97 6.14 7.94
C LEU A 401 -11.84 7.14 9.08
N PRO A 402 -12.97 7.51 9.71
CA PRO A 402 -12.96 8.25 10.98
C PRO A 402 -12.34 7.43 12.11
N VAL A 403 -11.83 8.15 13.12
CA VAL A 403 -11.30 7.56 14.35
C VAL A 403 -12.34 7.61 15.49
N LEU A 404 -13.08 8.73 15.61
CA LEU A 404 -13.98 8.98 16.73
C LEU A 404 -15.44 9.30 16.30
N SER A 405 -15.65 9.76 15.07
CA SER A 405 -16.92 10.35 14.62
C SER A 405 -17.91 9.33 14.06
N PHE A 406 -18.15 8.25 14.78
CA PHE A 406 -19.19 7.28 14.44
C PHE A 406 -20.47 7.51 15.23
N ASP A 407 -21.63 7.49 14.58
CA ASP A 407 -22.94 7.55 15.23
C ASP A 407 -23.40 6.17 15.70
N LEU A 408 -22.65 5.65 16.67
CA LEU A 408 -22.94 4.39 17.34
C LEU A 408 -24.10 4.57 18.34
N ASN A 409 -24.24 3.65 19.28
CA ASN A 409 -25.29 3.71 20.30
C ASN A 409 -25.26 5.04 21.07
N ALA A 410 -26.41 5.70 21.20
CA ALA A 410 -26.59 6.97 21.93
C ALA A 410 -26.15 6.92 23.40
N ALA A 411 -26.11 5.71 24.01
CA ALA A 411 -25.64 5.51 25.39
C ALA A 411 -24.11 5.60 25.53
N LEU A 412 -23.36 5.54 24.43
CA LEU A 412 -21.92 5.66 24.47
C LEU A 412 -21.51 7.12 24.75
N PRO A 413 -20.50 7.33 25.61
CA PRO A 413 -20.06 8.68 25.96
C PRO A 413 -19.39 9.36 24.77
N ARG A 414 -19.85 10.58 24.50
CA ARG A 414 -19.22 11.48 23.53
C ARG A 414 -18.28 12.43 24.23
N VAL A 415 -17.36 13.00 23.47
CA VAL A 415 -16.45 14.07 23.93
C VAL A 415 -17.29 15.21 24.50
N GLN A 416 -16.90 15.67 25.69
CA GLN A 416 -17.51 16.78 26.38
C GLN A 416 -16.52 17.94 26.48
N ARG A 417 -17.03 19.17 26.51
CA ARG A 417 -16.25 20.39 26.64
C ARG A 417 -16.42 21.00 28.03
N TRP A 418 -15.34 21.47 28.60
CA TRP A 418 -15.37 22.34 29.76
C TRP A 418 -15.74 23.77 29.33
N ASP A 419 -16.76 24.33 29.94
CA ASP A 419 -17.14 25.73 29.74
C ASP A 419 -16.51 26.59 30.83
N ALA A 420 -15.51 27.39 30.47
CA ALA A 420 -14.78 28.23 31.42
C ALA A 420 -15.67 29.31 32.08
N ALA A 421 -16.71 29.76 31.38
CA ALA A 421 -17.59 30.82 31.92
C ALA A 421 -18.52 30.30 33.02
N SER A 422 -19.07 29.10 32.87
CA SER A 422 -19.94 28.48 33.87
C SER A 422 -19.27 27.56 34.84
N GLY A 423 -18.02 27.16 34.59
CA GLY A 423 -17.30 26.11 35.32
C GLY A 423 -17.95 24.72 35.24
N LYS A 424 -18.72 24.46 34.17
CA LYS A 424 -19.46 23.20 33.99
C LYS A 424 -19.05 22.49 32.71
N THR A 425 -19.24 21.20 32.73
CA THR A 425 -19.09 20.36 31.54
C THR A 425 -20.36 20.40 30.70
N GLN A 426 -20.23 20.53 29.40
CA GLN A 426 -21.32 20.54 28.42
C GLN A 426 -20.93 19.74 27.17
N ARG A 427 -21.87 19.49 26.29
CA ARG A 427 -21.66 18.81 25.04
C ARG A 427 -20.65 19.60 24.19
N ALA A 428 -19.69 18.90 23.56
CA ALA A 428 -18.77 19.54 22.62
C ALA A 428 -19.54 20.12 21.41
N THR A 429 -19.07 21.26 20.93
CA THR A 429 -19.67 22.01 19.81
C THR A 429 -18.90 21.87 18.51
N SER A 430 -17.92 20.98 18.47
CA SER A 430 -17.16 20.66 17.25
C SER A 430 -18.12 20.17 16.14
N PRO A 431 -17.79 20.39 14.86
CA PRO A 431 -18.54 19.83 13.76
C PRO A 431 -18.65 18.30 13.83
N TYR A 432 -17.65 17.61 14.37
CA TYR A 432 -17.65 16.16 14.54
C TYR A 432 -18.31 15.74 15.85
N LEU A 433 -19.25 14.78 15.79
CA LEU A 433 -19.88 14.17 16.97
C LEU A 433 -18.98 13.05 17.54
N ARG A 434 -17.80 13.42 18.02
CA ARG A 434 -16.76 12.48 18.47
C ARG A 434 -17.16 11.68 19.70
N LEU A 435 -16.89 10.38 19.68
CA LEU A 435 -16.96 9.49 20.82
C LEU A 435 -15.72 9.67 21.72
N SER A 436 -15.87 9.49 23.04
CA SER A 436 -14.76 9.65 23.97
C SER A 436 -13.71 8.53 23.80
N PRO A 437 -12.45 8.86 23.48
CA PRO A 437 -11.39 7.85 23.27
C PRO A 437 -10.94 7.18 24.56
N TRP A 438 -11.39 7.64 25.73
CA TRP A 438 -11.05 7.04 27.03
C TRP A 438 -12.04 5.96 27.46
N ASN A 439 -13.25 5.90 26.85
CA ASN A 439 -14.22 4.87 27.17
C ASN A 439 -13.86 3.52 26.53
N ARG A 440 -13.82 2.49 27.33
CA ARG A 440 -13.40 1.13 26.89
C ARG A 440 -14.36 0.54 25.85
N GLN A 441 -15.66 0.73 26.01
CA GLN A 441 -16.66 0.19 25.09
C GLN A 441 -16.63 0.91 23.74
N VAL A 442 -16.44 2.24 23.73
CA VAL A 442 -16.21 3.03 22.53
C VAL A 442 -15.00 2.48 21.75
N ARG A 443 -13.86 2.34 22.42
CA ARG A 443 -12.66 1.81 21.78
C ARG A 443 -12.88 0.43 21.18
N HIS A 444 -13.56 -0.45 21.89
CA HIS A 444 -13.85 -1.81 21.42
C HIS A 444 -14.68 -1.81 20.15
N GLN A 445 -15.79 -1.04 20.11
CA GLN A 445 -16.65 -1.00 18.93
C GLN A 445 -15.96 -0.37 17.71
N ILE A 446 -15.12 0.64 17.92
CA ILE A 446 -14.34 1.23 16.82
C ILE A 446 -13.28 0.23 16.30
N ILE A 447 -12.60 -0.49 17.19
CA ILE A 447 -11.67 -1.58 16.79
C ILE A 447 -12.40 -2.61 15.95
N ASP A 448 -13.60 -3.03 16.38
CA ASP A 448 -14.44 -3.98 15.64
C ASP A 448 -14.76 -3.50 14.21
N ILE A 449 -15.03 -2.20 14.02
CA ILE A 449 -15.29 -1.61 12.68
C ILE A 449 -14.04 -1.74 11.80
N TYR A 450 -12.87 -1.42 12.33
CA TYR A 450 -11.62 -1.54 11.58
C TYR A 450 -11.25 -2.99 11.24
N GLU A 451 -11.51 -3.91 12.17
CA GLU A 451 -11.36 -5.35 11.91
C GLU A 451 -12.34 -5.84 10.83
N ASP A 452 -13.60 -5.37 10.86
CA ASP A 452 -14.60 -5.76 9.87
C ASP A 452 -14.24 -5.27 8.47
N LEU A 453 -13.71 -4.03 8.34
CA LEU A 453 -13.13 -3.57 7.08
C LEU A 453 -12.00 -4.50 6.62
N ALA A 454 -11.07 -4.82 7.51
CA ALA A 454 -9.94 -5.70 7.20
C ALA A 454 -10.36 -7.12 6.79
N ARG A 455 -11.47 -7.62 7.34
CA ARG A 455 -12.03 -8.94 6.98
C ARG A 455 -12.64 -8.97 5.58
N HIS A 456 -13.24 -7.86 5.15
CA HIS A 456 -14.08 -7.83 3.94
C HIS A 456 -13.45 -7.09 2.77
N ALA A 457 -12.31 -6.41 2.95
CA ALA A 457 -11.69 -5.63 1.89
C ALA A 457 -10.17 -5.83 1.79
N VAL A 458 -9.64 -5.65 0.58
CA VAL A 458 -8.21 -5.62 0.29
C VAL A 458 -7.81 -4.19 -0.04
N PHE A 459 -6.86 -3.66 0.72
CA PHE A 459 -6.31 -2.32 0.57
C PHE A 459 -4.86 -2.29 1.03
N ASP A 460 -4.13 -1.25 0.65
CA ASP A 460 -2.69 -1.14 0.87
C ASP A 460 -2.34 -0.35 2.14
N GLY A 461 -3.28 0.49 2.61
CA GLY A 461 -3.07 1.30 3.81
C GLY A 461 -4.35 1.87 4.39
N ILE A 462 -4.21 2.58 5.50
CA ILE A 462 -5.28 3.29 6.20
C ILE A 462 -4.95 4.78 6.19
N LEU A 463 -5.91 5.63 5.83
CA LEU A 463 -5.89 7.05 6.13
C LEU A 463 -6.81 7.31 7.32
N PHE A 464 -6.23 7.71 8.45
CA PHE A 464 -6.98 8.19 9.61
C PHE A 464 -7.45 9.61 9.37
N HIS A 465 -8.76 9.80 9.47
CA HIS A 465 -9.43 11.08 9.27
C HIS A 465 -9.00 12.13 10.31
N ASP A 466 -9.23 13.39 10.03
CA ASP A 466 -8.89 14.54 10.88
C ASP A 466 -9.79 14.71 12.12
N ASP A 467 -10.88 13.92 12.22
CA ASP A 467 -11.79 13.90 13.37
C ASP A 467 -11.13 13.50 14.70
N ALA A 468 -9.95 12.90 14.65
CA ALA A 468 -9.16 12.56 15.84
C ALA A 468 -8.43 13.79 16.39
N LEU A 469 -9.19 14.74 16.90
CA LEU A 469 -8.73 15.97 17.52
C LEU A 469 -9.42 16.22 18.85
N LEU A 470 -8.76 16.98 19.73
CA LEU A 470 -9.30 17.44 21.02
C LEU A 470 -8.78 18.86 21.29
N THR A 471 -9.70 19.75 21.63
CA THR A 471 -9.36 21.12 21.95
C THR A 471 -8.75 21.24 23.35
N ASP A 472 -8.30 22.44 23.71
CA ASP A 472 -7.79 22.77 25.04
C ASP A 472 -8.85 22.72 26.15
N PHE A 473 -10.14 22.54 25.82
CA PHE A 473 -11.25 22.36 26.75
C PHE A 473 -11.88 20.96 26.68
N GLU A 474 -11.29 20.03 25.93
CA GLU A 474 -11.81 18.68 25.66
C GLU A 474 -10.76 17.61 25.97
N ASP A 475 -11.13 16.40 26.37
CA ASP A 475 -12.45 15.91 26.75
C ASP A 475 -12.67 16.17 28.26
N ALA A 476 -13.83 16.67 28.62
CA ALA A 476 -14.22 16.94 30.01
C ALA A 476 -15.17 15.86 30.58
N GLY A 477 -15.36 14.75 29.86
CA GLY A 477 -16.21 13.65 30.27
C GLY A 477 -15.64 12.84 31.45
N PRO A 478 -16.49 12.08 32.15
CA PRO A 478 -16.06 11.36 33.34
C PRO A 478 -14.92 10.38 33.11
N ASP A 479 -14.93 9.64 31.99
CA ASP A 479 -13.90 8.67 31.65
C ASP A 479 -12.56 9.36 31.38
N ALA A 480 -12.59 10.50 30.68
CA ALA A 480 -11.41 11.31 30.41
C ALA A 480 -10.82 11.89 31.70
N MET A 481 -11.67 12.47 32.56
CA MET A 481 -11.23 13.03 33.84
C MET A 481 -10.67 11.95 34.78
N ALA A 482 -11.16 10.73 34.71
CA ALA A 482 -10.57 9.60 35.46
C ALA A 482 -9.18 9.23 34.91
N ALA A 483 -9.02 9.20 33.59
CA ALA A 483 -7.72 8.94 32.96
C ALA A 483 -6.69 10.04 33.27
N TYR A 484 -7.09 11.31 33.28
CA TYR A 484 -6.21 12.42 33.63
C TYR A 484 -5.70 12.32 35.07
N ARG A 485 -6.58 12.00 36.03
CA ARG A 485 -6.18 11.76 37.42
C ARG A 485 -5.20 10.61 37.56
N GLN A 486 -5.41 9.51 36.81
CA GLN A 486 -4.48 8.38 36.78
C GLN A 486 -3.11 8.76 36.19
N ALA A 487 -3.10 9.69 35.25
CA ALA A 487 -1.86 10.22 34.63
C ALA A 487 -1.17 11.30 35.50
N GLY A 488 -1.77 11.69 36.64
CA GLY A 488 -1.20 12.63 37.59
C GLY A 488 -1.72 14.06 37.51
N PHE A 489 -2.63 14.36 36.57
CA PHE A 489 -3.28 15.69 36.49
C PHE A 489 -4.35 15.83 37.58
N GLN A 490 -4.27 16.90 38.34
CA GLN A 490 -5.19 17.14 39.46
C GLN A 490 -6.10 18.34 39.16
N GLY A 491 -7.27 18.37 39.82
CA GLY A 491 -8.22 19.47 39.66
C GLY A 491 -9.13 19.36 38.43
N SER A 492 -9.71 20.49 38.09
CA SER A 492 -10.56 20.66 36.88
C SER A 492 -9.70 21.06 35.67
N ILE A 493 -10.32 21.02 34.48
CA ILE A 493 -9.68 21.56 33.27
C ILE A 493 -9.36 23.06 33.44
N GLY A 494 -10.19 23.81 34.17
CA GLY A 494 -9.92 25.20 34.51
C GLY A 494 -8.65 25.38 35.35
N ASP A 495 -8.37 24.46 36.28
CA ASP A 495 -7.16 24.49 37.08
C ASP A 495 -5.91 24.20 36.22
N ILE A 496 -6.02 23.23 35.29
CA ILE A 496 -4.95 22.92 34.31
C ILE A 496 -4.62 24.16 33.46
N HIS A 497 -5.63 24.92 33.03
CA HIS A 497 -5.43 26.14 32.23
C HIS A 497 -4.70 27.27 32.99
N GLN A 498 -4.78 27.32 34.31
CA GLN A 498 -4.09 28.28 35.10
C GLN A 498 -2.57 28.05 35.18
N ASN A 499 -2.12 26.83 34.84
CA ASN A 499 -0.70 26.47 34.86
C ASN A 499 -0.22 26.12 33.42
N PRO A 500 0.51 27.01 32.74
CA PRO A 500 0.96 26.78 31.36
C PRO A 500 1.83 25.53 31.17
N ALA A 501 2.59 25.12 32.18
CA ALA A 501 3.39 23.90 32.12
C ALA A 501 2.49 22.63 32.18
N GLU A 502 1.50 22.66 33.03
CA GLU A 502 0.53 21.56 33.16
C GLU A 502 -0.37 21.47 31.93
N LEU A 503 -0.80 22.59 31.37
CA LEU A 503 -1.55 22.64 30.09
C LEU A 503 -0.75 22.01 28.96
N ARG A 504 0.54 22.30 28.82
CA ARG A 504 1.40 21.65 27.81
C ARG A 504 1.49 20.15 28.04
N ASN A 505 1.73 19.70 29.28
CA ASN A 505 1.84 18.29 29.60
C ASN A 505 0.52 17.54 29.34
N TRP A 506 -0.60 18.14 29.69
CA TRP A 506 -1.94 17.58 29.43
C TRP A 506 -2.25 17.52 27.92
N THR A 507 -1.88 18.56 27.17
CA THR A 507 -1.99 18.57 25.70
C THR A 507 -1.18 17.41 25.11
N ARG A 508 0.07 17.24 25.51
CA ARG A 508 0.93 16.12 25.08
C ARG A 508 0.32 14.77 25.43
N PHE A 509 -0.23 14.63 26.62
CA PHE A 509 -0.93 13.40 27.05
C PHE A 509 -2.12 13.08 26.12
N LYS A 510 -2.93 14.05 25.73
CA LYS A 510 -4.03 13.88 24.79
C LYS A 510 -3.53 13.49 23.41
N SER A 511 -2.53 14.19 22.86
CA SER A 511 -1.91 13.89 21.57
C SER A 511 -1.40 12.42 21.52
N GLN A 512 -0.67 12.02 22.56
CA GLN A 512 -0.15 10.63 22.66
C GLN A 512 -1.25 9.60 22.83
N THR A 513 -2.34 9.93 23.50
CA THR A 513 -3.49 9.02 23.66
C THR A 513 -4.17 8.77 22.31
N LEU A 514 -4.38 9.79 21.50
CA LEU A 514 -4.95 9.65 20.15
C LEU A 514 -4.03 8.84 19.23
N ILE A 515 -2.72 9.07 19.27
CA ILE A 515 -1.73 8.28 18.52
C ILE A 515 -1.73 6.82 18.98
N SER A 516 -1.76 6.58 20.29
CA SER A 516 -1.84 5.22 20.83
C SER A 516 -3.10 4.49 20.38
N PHE A 517 -4.22 5.20 20.28
CA PHE A 517 -5.47 4.61 19.80
C PHE A 517 -5.39 4.26 18.32
N THR A 518 -4.90 5.15 17.47
CA THR A 518 -4.72 4.83 16.02
C THR A 518 -3.71 3.70 15.80
N ARG A 519 -2.68 3.55 16.65
CA ARG A 519 -1.82 2.35 16.65
C ARG A 519 -2.62 1.08 16.95
N THR A 520 -3.48 1.11 17.97
CA THR A 520 -4.34 -0.04 18.28
C THR A 520 -5.21 -0.42 17.08
N LEU A 521 -5.78 0.58 16.37
CA LEU A 521 -6.55 0.34 15.15
C LEU A 521 -5.69 -0.25 14.02
N THR A 522 -4.46 0.26 13.86
CA THR A 522 -3.50 -0.29 12.91
C THR A 522 -3.16 -1.74 13.20
N ASP A 523 -2.89 -2.06 14.47
CA ASP A 523 -2.56 -3.43 14.90
C ASP A 523 -3.73 -4.38 14.66
N ALA A 524 -4.96 -3.94 14.93
CA ALA A 524 -6.17 -4.72 14.64
C ALA A 524 -6.30 -5.06 13.15
N VAL A 525 -6.04 -4.10 12.27
CA VAL A 525 -6.05 -4.31 10.81
C VAL A 525 -4.88 -5.19 10.38
N ARG A 526 -3.66 -4.96 10.89
CA ARG A 526 -2.47 -5.76 10.55
C ARG A 526 -2.57 -7.21 11.01
N ASN A 527 -3.23 -7.47 12.12
CA ASN A 527 -3.50 -8.84 12.60
C ASN A 527 -4.36 -9.64 11.60
N ILE A 528 -5.12 -8.97 10.75
CA ILE A 528 -5.97 -9.61 9.74
C ILE A 528 -5.34 -9.53 8.36
N ARG A 529 -4.91 -8.32 7.92
CA ARG A 529 -4.38 -8.11 6.57
C ARG A 529 -2.89 -8.39 6.41
N GLY A 530 -2.13 -8.32 7.49
CA GLY A 530 -0.68 -8.50 7.48
C GLY A 530 0.11 -7.21 7.74
N PRO A 531 1.43 -7.35 8.00
CA PRO A 531 2.28 -6.23 8.43
C PRO A 531 2.56 -5.20 7.33
N GLN A 532 2.26 -5.50 6.07
CA GLN A 532 2.48 -4.63 4.92
C GLN A 532 1.55 -3.40 4.88
N ILE A 533 0.45 -3.40 5.65
CA ILE A 533 -0.49 -2.28 5.70
C ILE A 533 0.21 -1.02 6.17
N LYS A 534 0.15 0.02 5.33
CA LYS A 534 0.70 1.34 5.60
C LYS A 534 -0.29 2.22 6.33
N THR A 535 0.22 3.26 6.97
CA THR A 535 -0.60 4.21 7.72
C THR A 535 -0.35 5.63 7.22
N ALA A 536 -1.43 6.39 7.10
CA ALA A 536 -1.43 7.82 6.84
C ALA A 536 -2.36 8.51 7.84
N ARG A 537 -2.05 9.74 8.23
CA ARG A 537 -2.94 10.53 9.08
C ARG A 537 -2.97 11.99 8.64
N ASN A 538 -4.19 12.53 8.51
CA ASN A 538 -4.39 13.96 8.30
C ASN A 538 -3.94 14.76 9.52
N ILE A 539 -3.30 15.89 9.27
CA ILE A 539 -2.91 16.90 10.26
C ILE A 539 -3.31 18.29 9.77
N PHE A 540 -3.90 19.10 10.64
CA PHE A 540 -4.15 20.49 10.33
C PHE A 540 -2.83 21.24 10.09
N ALA A 541 -2.85 22.25 9.23
CA ALA A 541 -1.64 23.01 8.93
C ALA A 541 -1.17 23.85 10.11
N LEU A 542 -2.10 24.36 10.91
CA LEU A 542 -1.79 25.25 12.01
C LEU A 542 -0.82 24.64 13.05
N PRO A 543 -0.98 23.38 13.53
CA PRO A 543 0.00 22.74 14.42
C PRO A 543 1.41 22.59 13.82
N ILE A 544 1.56 22.67 12.50
CA ILE A 544 2.85 22.66 11.82
C ILE A 544 3.45 24.05 11.78
N LEU A 545 2.64 25.07 11.47
CA LEU A 545 3.06 26.45 11.34
C LEU A 545 3.27 27.14 12.71
N GLU A 546 2.40 26.79 13.65
CA GLU A 546 2.37 27.35 15.01
C GLU A 546 2.30 26.20 16.02
N PRO A 547 3.44 25.65 16.46
CA PRO A 547 3.48 24.45 17.32
C PRO A 547 2.69 24.58 18.63
N GLU A 548 2.51 25.78 19.16
CA GLU A 548 1.69 26.02 20.35
C GLU A 548 0.21 25.71 20.15
N SER A 549 -0.26 25.73 18.90
CA SER A 549 -1.64 25.36 18.55
C SER A 549 -1.94 23.87 18.73
N GLU A 550 -0.93 23.05 19.05
CA GLU A 550 -1.17 21.66 19.50
C GLU A 550 -2.25 21.61 20.60
N THR A 551 -2.33 22.64 21.45
CA THR A 551 -3.36 22.75 22.49
C THR A 551 -4.79 22.70 21.93
N TRP A 552 -4.99 23.19 20.72
CA TRP A 552 -6.34 23.27 20.10
C TRP A 552 -6.71 22.06 19.26
N PHE A 553 -5.73 21.20 18.91
CA PHE A 553 -5.96 20.07 18.01
C PHE A 553 -5.56 18.72 18.62
N ALA A 554 -4.70 18.70 19.65
CA ALA A 554 -4.00 17.51 20.12
C ALA A 554 -3.29 16.78 18.98
N GLN A 555 -2.62 17.54 18.11
CA GLN A 555 -1.85 17.06 16.96
C GLN A 555 -0.45 17.68 16.97
N ASN A 556 0.56 16.84 16.70
CA ASN A 556 1.96 17.23 16.69
C ASN A 556 2.69 16.58 15.53
N ILE A 557 3.36 17.37 14.69
CA ILE A 557 4.01 16.86 13.48
C ILE A 557 5.17 15.91 13.80
N ASP A 558 5.98 16.16 14.82
CA ASP A 558 7.13 15.31 15.15
C ASP A 558 6.66 13.93 15.58
N ASP A 559 5.58 13.86 16.36
CA ASP A 559 4.96 12.61 16.77
C ASP A 559 4.32 11.86 15.59
N PHE A 560 3.70 12.59 14.65
CA PHE A 560 3.09 11.98 13.47
C PHE A 560 4.15 11.39 12.54
N LEU A 561 5.23 12.12 12.28
CA LEU A 561 6.36 11.62 11.50
C LEU A 561 7.01 10.37 12.13
N ALA A 562 6.99 10.28 13.46
CA ALA A 562 7.48 9.11 14.18
C ALA A 562 6.49 7.93 14.17
N ALA A 563 5.17 8.21 14.21
CA ALA A 563 4.14 7.20 14.43
C ALA A 563 3.59 6.56 13.14
N TYR A 564 3.52 7.32 12.05
CA TYR A 564 2.88 6.90 10.79
C TYR A 564 3.88 6.74 9.65
N ASP A 565 3.52 5.93 8.66
CA ASP A 565 4.29 5.85 7.40
C ASP A 565 4.19 7.18 6.63
N TRP A 566 3.01 7.83 6.65
CA TRP A 566 2.74 9.11 6.03
C TRP A 566 2.03 10.08 6.97
N THR A 567 2.52 11.30 7.02
CA THR A 567 1.83 12.46 7.60
C THR A 567 1.21 13.26 6.46
N VAL A 568 -0.08 13.62 6.57
CA VAL A 568 -0.83 14.24 5.48
C VAL A 568 -1.33 15.62 5.95
N PRO A 569 -0.49 16.68 5.84
CA PRO A 569 -0.96 18.03 6.12
C PRO A 569 -2.03 18.45 5.13
N MET A 570 -3.12 18.97 5.66
CA MET A 570 -4.16 19.64 4.88
C MET A 570 -3.61 20.99 4.41
N ALA A 571 -2.91 20.96 3.26
CA ALA A 571 -2.30 22.12 2.63
C ALA A 571 -3.37 22.94 1.90
N MET A 572 -4.35 23.45 2.67
CA MET A 572 -5.63 23.99 2.20
C MET A 572 -5.78 25.47 2.63
N PRO A 573 -5.08 26.42 1.98
CA PRO A 573 -5.03 27.80 2.44
C PRO A 573 -6.40 28.47 2.55
N LEU A 574 -7.31 28.23 1.58
CA LEU A 574 -8.64 28.87 1.65
C LEU A 574 -9.49 28.30 2.78
N MET A 575 -9.34 27.01 3.12
CA MET A 575 -10.00 26.40 4.28
C MET A 575 -9.55 27.06 5.58
N GLU A 576 -8.26 27.40 5.67
CA GLU A 576 -7.66 28.15 6.80
C GLU A 576 -7.94 29.67 6.74
N SER A 577 -8.86 30.10 5.86
CA SER A 577 -9.23 31.51 5.66
C SER A 577 -8.08 32.42 5.24
N VAL A 578 -7.06 31.85 4.59
CA VAL A 578 -5.94 32.63 4.00
C VAL A 578 -6.45 33.31 2.73
N PRO A 579 -6.19 34.62 2.56
CA PRO A 579 -6.56 35.30 1.31
C PRO A 579 -5.92 34.64 0.08
N PRO A 580 -6.63 34.58 -1.07
CA PRO A 580 -6.11 33.90 -2.27
C PRO A 580 -4.72 34.39 -2.70
N GLU A 581 -4.46 35.70 -2.60
CA GLU A 581 -3.18 36.33 -2.92
C GLU A 581 -2.03 35.95 -1.98
N GLU A 582 -2.33 35.47 -0.78
CA GLU A 582 -1.35 35.03 0.20
C GLU A 582 -1.15 33.50 0.20
N SER A 583 -1.95 32.76 -0.56
CA SER A 583 -1.94 31.29 -0.59
C SER A 583 -0.57 30.72 -0.91
N ASN A 584 0.14 31.28 -1.89
CA ASN A 584 1.47 30.79 -2.28
C ASN A 584 2.50 30.99 -1.16
N SER A 585 2.54 32.15 -0.51
CA SER A 585 3.46 32.42 0.60
C SER A 585 3.12 31.58 1.84
N TRP A 586 1.85 31.29 2.06
CA TRP A 586 1.40 30.40 3.13
C TRP A 586 1.86 28.96 2.89
N LEU A 587 1.70 28.44 1.66
CA LEU A 587 2.18 27.10 1.27
C LEU A 587 3.72 27.01 1.41
N GLU A 588 4.46 28.02 0.98
CA GLU A 588 5.92 28.05 1.16
C GLU A 588 6.34 27.96 2.65
N ARG A 589 5.63 28.67 3.53
CA ARG A 589 5.89 28.56 4.98
C ARG A 589 5.63 27.14 5.49
N LEU A 590 4.51 26.52 5.05
CA LEU A 590 4.18 25.15 5.44
C LEU A 590 5.25 24.15 4.96
N ILE A 591 5.69 24.28 3.69
CA ILE A 591 6.76 23.43 3.14
C ILE A 591 8.05 23.60 3.95
N LYS A 592 8.46 24.84 4.24
CA LYS A 592 9.67 25.14 5.05
C LYS A 592 9.58 24.54 6.45
N ALA A 593 8.42 24.62 7.09
CA ALA A 593 8.20 24.05 8.42
C ALA A 593 8.33 22.50 8.40
N VAL A 594 7.79 21.84 7.38
CA VAL A 594 7.94 20.39 7.20
C VAL A 594 9.39 20.03 6.85
N ALA A 595 10.05 20.78 5.96
CA ALA A 595 11.42 20.52 5.52
C ALA A 595 12.45 20.66 6.68
N ALA A 596 12.12 21.47 7.68
CA ALA A 596 12.94 21.61 8.89
C ALA A 596 12.91 20.36 9.81
N LYS A 597 12.00 19.43 9.59
CA LYS A 597 11.85 18.22 10.41
C LYS A 597 12.67 17.05 9.85
N PRO A 598 13.30 16.23 10.70
CA PRO A 598 13.97 15.01 10.25
C PRO A 598 13.02 14.12 9.47
N SER A 599 13.41 13.72 8.26
CA SER A 599 12.57 12.93 7.31
C SER A 599 11.24 13.59 6.92
N GLY A 600 11.03 14.87 7.23
CA GLY A 600 9.76 15.57 6.98
C GLY A 600 9.31 15.42 5.53
N MET A 601 10.15 15.82 4.57
CA MET A 601 9.83 15.77 3.14
C MET A 601 9.61 14.35 2.60
N ASN A 602 10.27 13.35 3.18
CA ASN A 602 10.19 11.96 2.74
C ASN A 602 8.98 11.20 3.32
N LYS A 603 8.34 11.72 4.35
CA LYS A 603 7.22 11.10 5.06
C LYS A 603 5.96 11.96 5.03
N THR A 604 5.92 13.00 4.21
CA THR A 604 4.79 13.92 4.14
C THR A 604 4.17 13.91 2.74
N ILE A 605 2.85 13.75 2.69
CA ILE A 605 2.04 13.92 1.49
C ILE A 605 1.24 15.21 1.67
N PHE A 606 1.55 16.26 0.93
CA PHE A 606 0.82 17.53 0.99
C PHE A 606 -0.54 17.38 0.27
N GLU A 607 -1.63 17.54 0.98
CA GLU A 607 -2.98 17.42 0.46
C GLU A 607 -3.57 18.81 0.14
N LEU A 608 -3.64 19.14 -1.14
CA LEU A 608 -4.18 20.40 -1.63
C LEU A 608 -5.72 20.34 -1.67
N GLN A 609 -6.38 21.49 -1.48
CA GLN A 609 -7.83 21.59 -1.68
C GLN A 609 -8.16 21.77 -3.17
N ALA A 610 -9.12 21.01 -3.67
CA ALA A 610 -9.73 21.20 -5.00
C ALA A 610 -11.09 21.90 -4.92
N ARG A 611 -11.55 22.24 -3.71
CA ARG A 611 -12.83 22.92 -3.45
C ARG A 611 -12.64 24.03 -2.43
N ASP A 612 -13.35 25.15 -2.61
CA ASP A 612 -13.44 26.22 -1.61
C ASP A 612 -14.72 26.04 -0.78
N TRP A 613 -14.55 25.50 0.42
CA TRP A 613 -15.66 25.30 1.37
C TRP A 613 -16.15 26.59 2.04
N ASN A 614 -15.32 27.65 2.07
CA ASN A 614 -15.70 28.95 2.64
C ASN A 614 -16.60 29.73 1.70
N HIS A 615 -16.62 29.37 0.39
CA HIS A 615 -17.53 29.99 -0.56
C HIS A 615 -18.95 29.46 -0.39
N LYS A 616 -19.96 30.34 -0.38
CA LYS A 616 -21.37 29.96 -0.20
C LYS A 616 -21.86 28.88 -1.19
N THR A 617 -21.26 28.79 -2.37
CA THR A 617 -21.59 27.78 -3.40
C THR A 617 -20.66 26.56 -3.36
N GLN A 618 -19.71 26.50 -2.45
CA GLN A 618 -18.71 25.43 -2.36
C GLN A 618 -18.11 25.10 -3.74
N LYS A 619 -17.61 26.10 -4.43
CA LYS A 619 -17.08 25.96 -5.80
C LYS A 619 -15.76 25.18 -5.83
N GLY A 620 -15.54 24.47 -6.93
CA GLY A 620 -14.21 23.95 -7.28
C GLY A 620 -13.19 25.09 -7.39
N ILE A 621 -11.98 24.82 -6.96
CA ILE A 621 -10.83 25.71 -7.19
C ILE A 621 -10.57 25.79 -8.70
N ALA A 622 -10.21 26.96 -9.21
CA ALA A 622 -9.83 27.09 -10.60
C ALA A 622 -8.61 26.19 -10.90
N ASP A 623 -8.67 25.41 -11.96
CA ASP A 623 -7.59 24.46 -12.32
C ASP A 623 -6.23 25.13 -12.40
N LYS A 624 -6.17 26.35 -12.96
CA LYS A 624 -4.93 27.14 -13.02
C LYS A 624 -4.33 27.36 -11.62
N GLN A 625 -5.14 27.68 -10.63
CA GLN A 625 -4.67 27.91 -9.27
C GLN A 625 -4.16 26.60 -8.64
N LEU A 626 -4.87 25.49 -8.87
CA LEU A 626 -4.46 24.19 -8.36
C LEU A 626 -3.13 23.74 -9.00
N VAL A 627 -2.98 23.94 -10.31
CA VAL A 627 -1.72 23.68 -11.05
C VAL A 627 -0.58 24.54 -10.50
N GLU A 628 -0.82 25.85 -10.28
CA GLU A 628 0.18 26.75 -9.69
C GLU A 628 0.64 26.25 -8.31
N TRP A 629 -0.27 25.79 -7.46
CA TRP A 629 0.07 25.20 -6.17
C TRP A 629 0.89 23.90 -6.30
N MET A 630 0.51 23.00 -7.22
CA MET A 630 1.28 21.77 -7.49
C MET A 630 2.70 22.10 -7.98
N GLN A 631 2.84 23.06 -8.89
CA GLN A 631 4.14 23.51 -9.38
C GLN A 631 4.97 24.16 -8.25
N LEU A 632 4.34 24.95 -7.39
CA LEU A 632 5.00 25.54 -6.22
C LEU A 632 5.55 24.45 -5.28
N LEU A 633 4.77 23.39 -5.02
CA LEU A 633 5.23 22.23 -4.25
C LEU A 633 6.48 21.60 -4.89
N GLN A 634 6.44 21.34 -6.19
CA GLN A 634 7.56 20.73 -6.92
C GLN A 634 8.81 21.59 -6.91
N LEU A 635 8.67 22.90 -7.18
CA LEU A 635 9.77 23.88 -7.16
C LEU A 635 10.46 23.96 -5.79
N ASN A 636 9.73 23.69 -4.72
CA ASN A 636 10.26 23.63 -3.36
C ASN A 636 10.70 22.21 -2.93
N GLY A 637 10.84 21.28 -3.88
CA GLY A 637 11.38 19.94 -3.64
C GLY A 637 10.39 18.93 -3.03
N VAL A 638 9.08 19.25 -3.01
CA VAL A 638 8.05 18.32 -2.56
C VAL A 638 7.86 17.23 -3.59
N LYS A 639 8.08 15.97 -3.18
CA LYS A 639 7.91 14.79 -4.04
C LYS A 639 6.53 14.14 -3.92
N HIS A 640 5.85 14.31 -2.79
CA HIS A 640 4.63 13.59 -2.45
C HIS A 640 3.50 14.57 -2.16
N TYR A 641 2.46 14.54 -2.98
CA TYR A 641 1.28 15.38 -2.80
C TYR A 641 0.04 14.79 -3.48
N GLY A 642 -1.09 15.36 -3.18
CA GLY A 642 -2.38 15.03 -3.76
C GLY A 642 -3.38 16.16 -3.60
N TYR A 643 -4.64 15.87 -3.86
CA TYR A 643 -5.73 16.82 -3.69
C TYR A 643 -7.02 16.15 -3.23
N TYR A 644 -7.88 16.93 -2.58
CA TYR A 644 -9.22 16.57 -2.12
C TYR A 644 -10.22 17.70 -2.39
N PRO A 645 -11.46 17.38 -2.78
CA PRO A 645 -11.92 16.10 -3.31
C PRO A 645 -11.71 15.98 -4.82
N ASP A 646 -11.74 14.74 -5.33
CA ASP A 646 -11.88 14.51 -6.77
C ASP A 646 -13.36 14.36 -7.15
N ASP A 647 -13.84 15.19 -8.06
CA ASP A 647 -15.17 15.07 -8.67
C ASP A 647 -15.04 14.55 -10.10
N PHE A 648 -14.84 13.26 -10.25
CA PHE A 648 -14.68 12.59 -11.54
C PHE A 648 -15.94 12.67 -12.41
N ILE A 649 -17.12 12.90 -11.82
CA ILE A 649 -18.38 13.02 -12.54
C ILE A 649 -18.42 14.32 -13.34
N ASN A 650 -18.02 15.44 -12.71
CA ASN A 650 -18.03 16.76 -13.31
C ASN A 650 -16.66 17.17 -13.90
N ASN A 651 -15.69 16.23 -13.94
CA ASN A 651 -14.31 16.49 -14.36
C ASN A 651 -13.69 17.68 -13.60
N GLN A 652 -13.82 17.70 -12.30
CA GLN A 652 -13.33 18.78 -11.45
C GLN A 652 -12.36 18.21 -10.39
N PRO A 653 -11.10 18.65 -10.40
CA PRO A 653 -10.44 19.52 -11.37
C PRO A 653 -10.34 18.90 -12.77
N ASP A 654 -10.26 19.73 -13.82
CA ASP A 654 -10.20 19.22 -15.19
C ASP A 654 -8.92 18.43 -15.46
N ILE A 655 -9.10 17.15 -15.83
CA ILE A 655 -8.01 16.22 -16.07
C ILE A 655 -6.99 16.72 -17.11
N SER A 656 -7.45 17.46 -18.13
CA SER A 656 -6.57 17.98 -19.17
C SER A 656 -5.56 19.01 -18.64
N HIS A 657 -5.91 19.70 -17.55
CA HIS A 657 -5.07 20.70 -16.92
C HIS A 657 -4.14 20.13 -15.86
N ILE A 658 -4.65 19.22 -15.00
CA ILE A 658 -3.88 18.76 -13.83
C ILE A 658 -3.04 17.51 -14.09
N ARG A 659 -3.32 16.76 -15.16
CA ARG A 659 -2.63 15.51 -15.48
C ARG A 659 -1.10 15.62 -15.52
N PRO A 660 -0.49 16.66 -16.12
CA PRO A 660 0.96 16.79 -16.16
C PRO A 660 1.59 16.79 -14.76
N GLU A 661 0.94 17.47 -13.81
CA GLU A 661 1.44 17.62 -12.43
C GLU A 661 1.14 16.40 -11.55
N MET A 662 0.04 15.71 -11.85
CA MET A 662 -0.44 14.57 -11.04
C MET A 662 0.08 13.21 -11.52
N SER A 663 0.64 13.09 -12.71
CA SER A 663 1.10 11.81 -13.22
C SER A 663 2.36 11.33 -12.50
N SER A 664 2.33 10.14 -11.91
CA SER A 664 3.53 9.50 -11.34
C SER A 664 4.54 9.03 -12.42
N TYR A 665 4.12 8.94 -13.68
CA TYR A 665 4.98 8.57 -14.82
C TYR A 665 5.65 9.77 -15.48
N TRP A 666 5.01 10.92 -15.42
CA TRP A 666 5.43 12.15 -16.08
C TRP A 666 6.10 13.09 -15.09
N TYR A 667 6.69 12.52 -14.06
CA TYR A 667 7.44 13.31 -13.10
C TYR A 667 8.42 14.20 -13.85
N PRO A 668 8.33 15.54 -13.71
CA PRO A 668 9.28 16.42 -14.36
C PRO A 668 10.67 16.02 -13.93
N ASN A 669 11.46 15.63 -14.90
CA ASN A 669 12.87 15.42 -14.67
C ASN A 669 13.53 16.77 -14.49
N ASN A 670 14.01 17.01 -13.32
CA ASN A 670 15.10 17.94 -13.13
C ASN A 670 16.39 17.17 -13.48
N ASP A 671 16.70 17.09 -14.78
CA ASP A 671 18.03 16.67 -15.21
C ASP A 671 19.03 17.76 -14.88
#